data_b5ec244c600a140fb068af4b255cce27
#
_entry.id   b5ec244c600a140fb068af4b255cce27
#
_cell.length_a   1.000
_cell.length_b   1.000
_cell.length_c   1.000
_cell.angle_alpha   90.00
_cell.angle_beta   90.00
_cell.angle_gamma   90.00
#
_symmetry.space_group_name_H-M   'P 1'
#
loop_
_entity.id
_entity.type
_entity.pdbx_description
1 polymer ?
#
loop_
_entity_poly.entity_id
_entity_poly.type
_entity_poly.pdbx_seq_one_letter_code
_entity_poly.pdbx_strand_id
1 'polypeptide(L)'
;MKHYLESIDNVCADAQSSVDGLSSQQAQERLEKDGKNKLAEGKKEPIILRFLKQFIEPMTLILIVAAIISGVLTAVNNASSAVKEFPSDVIIIMAVVIINAILGVAQESKAEKAIDALQKIAAATSKVVRDGKIVVVKSEDLVVGDVIVLEAGDAVPADARIIECASMKIEEAALTGESVPVLKTCDVIDAPSGEVPLGDRKNMAFMGSTVVYGRGKAIIVGTGMNTEMGKIANALTQAKEGKTPLQQKLSQLSKVLTYLVIGICVVIFAVSLIRAGVDGSLKADVAPTILNTFMIAVSLAVAAIPEGLATVVTIVLSIGVTNMSKRNAIIRKLTAVETLGCTQIICSDKTGTLTQNKMTVVDHYGSDENLLANAMSLCSDAEYDEEKGEAVGEPTECALVNYAALCNLNKNEQKNILVRVGEIPFDSSRKMMTTVHKDANGNALQFTKGAPDEIIKRCTFYLQDGKEVAMTPDKQDEILCANKEMADRALRVLAVAQKRLEAEKSEYTTENDEKDMCFVGLVGMIDPVRPEVKPAIDECRKAGIRPVMITGDHKDTAVAIAMQLGIITDPSQAITGAELDKISDEDFANDVEKYSVYARVQPEHKTRIVNAWRAKGYITAMTGDGVNDAPSIKNADIGVGMGITGTDVTKNVADMILTDDNFATIVSAVGEGRRIYDNIRKSIQFLLASNLSEVLSIFIATLAGFTIFKPAHLLWINLITDCFPALSLGMEAPESDVMSRPPRNSKDGIFANGMGFAISYQGVLITLITIASYFIGAKVLANMHHAEAIANGLYSAETLGSSMAFLTLSMAEIFHAFNMRSLHGSIFKIKKQNLWLWGAGVLSLLLTTLVVEVPFLANAFELAKLDGAEYGIAIALAISIIPMVEIVKAIARAIRKKKGIVLAA
;
A
#
# COMPACT_ATOMS: atom_id res chain seq x y z
N MET A 1 -40.09 -8.05 -7.59
CA MET A 1 -41.14 -7.01 -7.69
C MET A 1 -40.58 -5.81 -8.42
N LYS A 2 -41.43 -4.96 -9.03
CA LYS A 2 -40.97 -3.77 -9.78
C LYS A 2 -41.13 -2.52 -8.90
N HIS A 3 -40.33 -2.39 -7.83
CA HIS A 3 -40.45 -1.35 -6.81
C HIS A 3 -40.42 0.09 -7.37
N TYR A 4 -39.92 0.30 -8.60
CA TYR A 4 -39.94 1.60 -9.26
C TYR A 4 -41.35 2.01 -9.78
N LEU A 5 -42.31 1.09 -9.87
CA LEU A 5 -43.68 1.34 -10.27
C LEU A 5 -44.65 1.45 -9.07
N GLU A 6 -44.13 1.29 -7.85
CA GLU A 6 -44.94 1.22 -6.65
C GLU A 6 -44.84 2.51 -5.80
N SER A 7 -45.89 2.80 -5.03
CA SER A 7 -45.85 3.88 -4.05
C SER A 7 -44.89 3.55 -2.90
N ILE A 8 -44.38 4.57 -2.23
CA ILE A 8 -43.46 4.42 -1.10
C ILE A 8 -44.03 3.50 -0.03
N ASP A 9 -45.34 3.67 0.29
CA ASP A 9 -46.04 2.85 1.30
C ASP A 9 -46.06 1.36 0.92
N ASN A 10 -46.33 1.06 -0.36
CA ASN A 10 -46.29 -0.34 -0.83
C ASN A 10 -44.88 -0.94 -0.76
N VAL A 11 -43.88 -0.18 -1.14
CA VAL A 11 -42.46 -0.63 -1.03
C VAL A 11 -42.06 -0.88 0.42
N CYS A 12 -42.49 0.02 1.34
CA CYS A 12 -42.25 -0.18 2.78
C CYS A 12 -42.95 -1.45 3.29
N ALA A 13 -44.19 -1.68 2.85
CA ALA A 13 -44.95 -2.88 3.22
C ALA A 13 -44.28 -4.16 2.69
N ASP A 14 -43.86 -4.17 1.41
CA ASP A 14 -43.16 -5.30 0.79
C ASP A 14 -41.83 -5.59 1.46
N ALA A 15 -41.07 -4.55 1.81
CA ALA A 15 -39.82 -4.67 2.55
C ALA A 15 -40.04 -4.96 4.04
N GLN A 16 -41.30 -5.01 4.50
CA GLN A 16 -41.68 -5.17 5.93
C GLN A 16 -40.90 -4.18 6.82
N SER A 17 -40.88 -2.92 6.43
CA SER A 17 -40.18 -1.84 7.09
C SER A 17 -41.00 -0.57 7.14
N SER A 18 -40.46 0.51 7.66
CA SER A 18 -41.09 1.83 7.70
C SER A 18 -40.10 2.92 7.27
N VAL A 19 -40.58 4.12 7.09
CA VAL A 19 -39.74 5.31 6.79
C VAL A 19 -38.76 5.62 7.93
N ASP A 20 -39.07 5.19 9.17
CA ASP A 20 -38.23 5.32 10.37
C ASP A 20 -37.20 4.17 10.50
N GLY A 21 -37.14 3.27 9.51
CA GLY A 21 -36.22 2.16 9.45
C GLY A 21 -36.64 0.93 10.26
N LEU A 22 -35.72 -0.03 10.35
CA LEU A 22 -35.87 -1.27 11.12
C LEU A 22 -35.39 -1.07 12.56
N SER A 23 -35.87 -1.93 13.47
CA SER A 23 -35.18 -2.06 14.77
C SER A 23 -33.83 -2.80 14.60
N SER A 24 -32.88 -2.54 15.50
CA SER A 24 -31.60 -3.22 15.52
C SER A 24 -31.73 -4.74 15.61
N GLN A 25 -32.74 -5.23 16.34
CA GLN A 25 -33.03 -6.66 16.46
C GLN A 25 -33.52 -7.25 15.13
N GLN A 26 -34.49 -6.59 14.47
CA GLN A 26 -35.02 -7.02 13.17
C GLN A 26 -33.89 -7.06 12.09
N ALA A 27 -33.02 -6.06 12.10
CA ALA A 27 -31.86 -6.01 11.18
C ALA A 27 -30.91 -7.19 11.42
N GLN A 28 -30.66 -7.55 12.68
CA GLN A 28 -29.80 -8.68 13.03
C GLN A 28 -30.43 -10.02 12.61
N GLU A 29 -31.72 -10.24 12.86
CA GLU A 29 -32.47 -11.43 12.46
C GLU A 29 -32.44 -11.63 10.93
N ARG A 30 -32.60 -10.53 10.17
CA ARG A 30 -32.52 -10.55 8.70
C ARG A 30 -31.11 -10.84 8.21
N LEU A 31 -30.09 -10.25 8.84
CA LEU A 31 -28.68 -10.50 8.51
C LEU A 31 -28.31 -11.98 8.69
N GLU A 32 -28.83 -12.63 9.74
CA GLU A 32 -28.60 -14.06 9.98
C GLU A 32 -29.33 -14.94 8.96
N LYS A 33 -30.53 -14.53 8.52
CA LYS A 33 -31.36 -15.27 7.57
C LYS A 33 -30.88 -15.09 6.12
N ASP A 34 -30.68 -13.85 5.68
CA ASP A 34 -30.46 -13.49 4.27
C ASP A 34 -28.96 -13.37 3.93
N GLY A 35 -28.12 -13.33 4.95
CA GLY A 35 -26.66 -13.20 4.80
C GLY A 35 -26.21 -11.76 4.56
N LYS A 36 -24.90 -11.60 4.34
CA LYS A 36 -24.27 -10.29 4.19
C LYS A 36 -24.50 -9.69 2.79
N ASN A 37 -24.60 -8.36 2.74
CA ASN A 37 -24.65 -7.57 1.52
C ASN A 37 -23.27 -7.57 0.81
N LYS A 38 -22.95 -8.67 0.16
CA LYS A 38 -21.69 -8.86 -0.60
C LYS A 38 -21.99 -9.48 -1.95
N LEU A 39 -21.25 -9.05 -2.95
CA LEU A 39 -21.17 -9.77 -4.22
C LEU A 39 -20.43 -11.09 -4.00
N ALA A 40 -20.80 -12.14 -4.73
CA ALA A 40 -20.15 -13.42 -4.61
C ALA A 40 -18.67 -13.28 -4.98
N GLU A 41 -17.81 -13.47 -3.99
CA GLU A 41 -16.37 -13.66 -4.23
C GLU A 41 -16.20 -14.99 -5.00
N GLY A 42 -15.22 -15.03 -5.93
CA GLY A 42 -14.89 -16.27 -6.64
C GLY A 42 -14.68 -17.40 -5.63
N LYS A 43 -15.26 -18.58 -5.87
CA LYS A 43 -15.14 -19.72 -4.95
C LYS A 43 -13.67 -20.00 -4.71
N LYS A 44 -13.21 -19.85 -3.46
CA LYS A 44 -11.86 -20.24 -3.04
C LYS A 44 -11.66 -21.73 -3.35
N GLU A 45 -10.54 -22.02 -4.01
CA GLU A 45 -10.22 -23.40 -4.32
C GLU A 45 -10.00 -24.20 -3.02
N PRO A 46 -10.61 -25.40 -2.89
CA PRO A 46 -10.39 -26.24 -1.73
C PRO A 46 -8.90 -26.57 -1.54
N ILE A 47 -8.43 -26.62 -0.31
CA ILE A 47 -7.03 -26.90 0.03
C ILE A 47 -6.54 -28.19 -0.65
N ILE A 48 -7.38 -29.22 -0.71
CA ILE A 48 -7.07 -30.48 -1.38
C ILE A 48 -6.81 -30.29 -2.88
N LEU A 49 -7.61 -29.45 -3.56
CA LEU A 49 -7.40 -29.18 -4.98
C LEU A 49 -6.10 -28.40 -5.23
N ARG A 50 -5.76 -27.45 -4.35
CA ARG A 50 -4.48 -26.73 -4.40
C ARG A 50 -3.31 -27.68 -4.18
N PHE A 51 -3.44 -28.59 -3.22
CA PHE A 51 -2.44 -29.63 -2.98
C PHE A 51 -2.25 -30.52 -4.20
N LEU A 52 -3.31 -30.96 -4.84
CA LEU A 52 -3.23 -31.75 -6.07
C LEU A 52 -2.65 -30.98 -7.25
N LYS A 53 -2.89 -29.67 -7.34
CA LYS A 53 -2.30 -28.82 -8.39
C LYS A 53 -0.78 -28.70 -8.27
N GLN A 54 -0.21 -28.79 -7.06
CA GLN A 54 1.24 -28.79 -6.87
C GLN A 54 1.92 -29.97 -7.59
N PHE A 55 1.24 -31.10 -7.74
CA PHE A 55 1.76 -32.27 -8.47
C PHE A 55 1.75 -32.10 -10.00
N ILE A 56 1.00 -31.13 -10.51
CA ILE A 56 0.91 -30.84 -11.96
C ILE A 56 1.91 -29.78 -12.38
N GLU A 57 2.62 -29.17 -11.43
CA GLU A 57 3.70 -28.23 -11.76
C GLU A 57 4.80 -28.94 -12.57
N PRO A 58 5.38 -28.29 -13.59
CA PRO A 58 6.34 -28.93 -14.52
C PRO A 58 7.49 -29.63 -13.81
N MET A 59 7.98 -29.06 -12.71
CA MET A 59 9.09 -29.63 -11.93
C MET A 59 8.69 -30.88 -11.18
N THR A 60 7.57 -30.82 -10.46
CA THR A 60 7.02 -31.96 -9.73
C THR A 60 6.72 -33.11 -10.68
N LEU A 61 6.24 -32.81 -11.89
CA LEU A 61 6.02 -33.82 -12.95
C LEU A 61 7.33 -34.51 -13.39
N ILE A 62 8.41 -33.75 -13.59
CA ILE A 62 9.73 -34.30 -13.93
C ILE A 62 10.20 -35.23 -12.82
N LEU A 63 10.07 -34.83 -11.55
CA LEU A 63 10.44 -35.64 -10.40
C LEU A 63 9.60 -36.91 -10.28
N ILE A 64 8.29 -36.83 -10.51
CA ILE A 64 7.41 -37.99 -10.52
C ILE A 64 7.78 -38.95 -11.64
N VAL A 65 8.07 -38.45 -12.84
CA VAL A 65 8.54 -39.27 -13.97
C VAL A 65 9.88 -39.92 -13.63
N ALA A 66 10.80 -39.20 -13.01
CA ALA A 66 12.07 -39.75 -12.57
C ALA A 66 11.89 -40.84 -11.51
N ALA A 67 11.00 -40.64 -10.54
CA ALA A 67 10.69 -41.65 -9.53
C ALA A 67 10.06 -42.90 -10.15
N ILE A 68 9.18 -42.75 -11.14
CA ILE A 68 8.57 -43.89 -11.86
C ILE A 68 9.65 -44.64 -12.62
N ILE A 69 10.54 -43.97 -13.36
CA ILE A 69 11.62 -44.62 -14.12
C ILE A 69 12.56 -45.35 -13.17
N SER A 70 12.99 -44.72 -12.07
CA SER A 70 13.83 -45.33 -11.05
C SER A 70 13.18 -46.59 -10.45
N GLY A 71 11.87 -46.50 -10.13
CA GLY A 71 11.10 -47.59 -9.57
C GLY A 71 10.98 -48.76 -10.52
N VAL A 72 10.72 -48.53 -11.81
CA VAL A 72 10.64 -49.56 -12.84
C VAL A 72 11.98 -50.30 -12.99
N LEU A 73 13.06 -49.55 -12.97
CA LEU A 73 14.41 -50.12 -13.12
C LEU A 73 14.85 -50.90 -11.89
N THR A 74 14.61 -50.39 -10.69
CA THR A 74 14.82 -51.16 -9.47
C THR A 74 14.01 -52.47 -9.48
N ALA A 75 12.78 -52.44 -9.98
CA ALA A 75 11.96 -53.62 -10.12
C ALA A 75 12.52 -54.62 -11.16
N VAL A 76 13.01 -54.12 -12.30
CA VAL A 76 13.66 -54.93 -13.33
C VAL A 76 14.96 -55.58 -12.82
N ASN A 77 15.80 -54.75 -12.14
CA ASN A 77 17.06 -55.24 -11.53
C ASN A 77 16.77 -56.31 -10.45
N ASN A 78 15.78 -56.09 -9.61
CA ASN A 78 15.34 -57.04 -8.58
C ASN A 78 14.76 -58.32 -9.12
N ALA A 79 14.24 -58.34 -10.36
CA ALA A 79 13.76 -59.51 -11.03
C ALA A 79 14.90 -60.40 -11.57
N SER A 80 16.05 -59.80 -11.88
CA SER A 80 17.23 -60.49 -12.44
C SER A 80 18.35 -60.75 -11.42
N SER A 81 18.35 -60.12 -10.25
CA SER A 81 19.41 -60.22 -9.25
C SER A 81 19.04 -61.03 -8.03
N ALA A 82 19.98 -61.83 -7.48
CA ALA A 82 19.79 -62.62 -6.27
C ALA A 82 19.69 -61.74 -4.98
N VAL A 83 20.25 -60.50 -5.01
CA VAL A 83 20.14 -59.51 -3.94
C VAL A 83 19.12 -58.46 -4.35
N LYS A 84 18.05 -58.31 -3.54
CA LYS A 84 17.00 -57.33 -3.78
C LYS A 84 17.43 -55.94 -3.25
N GLU A 85 17.53 -54.97 -4.13
CA GLU A 85 17.74 -53.60 -3.77
C GLU A 85 16.44 -52.91 -3.32
N PHE A 86 16.52 -52.15 -2.25
CA PHE A 86 15.36 -51.38 -1.75
C PHE A 86 15.23 -50.07 -2.57
N PRO A 87 14.02 -49.66 -3.03
CA PRO A 87 13.84 -48.49 -3.88
C PRO A 87 13.90 -47.20 -3.08
N SER A 88 15.04 -46.92 -2.44
CA SER A 88 15.29 -45.74 -1.60
C SER A 88 15.04 -44.43 -2.32
N ASP A 89 15.53 -44.33 -3.58
CA ASP A 89 15.41 -43.10 -4.38
C ASP A 89 13.95 -42.70 -4.64
N VAL A 90 13.12 -43.71 -4.97
CA VAL A 90 11.69 -43.48 -5.22
C VAL A 90 10.99 -42.93 -3.99
N ILE A 91 11.29 -43.51 -2.83
CA ILE A 91 10.68 -43.12 -1.55
C ILE A 91 11.12 -41.70 -1.17
N ILE A 92 12.39 -41.38 -1.33
CA ILE A 92 12.94 -40.08 -0.99
C ILE A 92 12.38 -39.00 -1.90
N ILE A 93 12.41 -39.24 -3.23
CA ILE A 93 11.85 -38.28 -4.20
C ILE A 93 10.36 -38.04 -3.90
N MET A 94 9.58 -39.08 -3.67
CA MET A 94 8.15 -38.93 -3.36
C MET A 94 7.91 -38.25 -2.01
N ALA A 95 8.71 -38.55 -0.99
CA ALA A 95 8.61 -37.87 0.31
C ALA A 95 8.89 -36.35 0.18
N VAL A 96 9.94 -36.00 -0.55
CA VAL A 96 10.28 -34.59 -0.79
C VAL A 96 9.21 -33.88 -1.61
N VAL A 97 8.69 -34.52 -2.67
CA VAL A 97 7.57 -33.97 -3.47
C VAL A 97 6.35 -33.70 -2.59
N ILE A 98 6.00 -34.63 -1.69
CA ILE A 98 4.88 -34.44 -0.76
C ILE A 98 5.15 -33.30 0.22
N ILE A 99 6.35 -33.22 0.81
CA ILE A 99 6.75 -32.17 1.73
C ILE A 99 6.70 -30.80 1.03
N ASN A 100 7.24 -30.74 -0.20
CA ASN A 100 7.22 -29.51 -1.01
C ASN A 100 5.78 -29.06 -1.30
N ALA A 101 4.90 -29.97 -1.70
CA ALA A 101 3.49 -29.69 -1.93
C ALA A 101 2.77 -29.18 -0.65
N ILE A 102 3.04 -29.76 0.52
CA ILE A 102 2.49 -29.31 1.81
C ILE A 102 2.99 -27.89 2.13
N LEU A 103 4.29 -27.65 1.99
CA LEU A 103 4.88 -26.33 2.26
C LEU A 103 4.37 -25.27 1.29
N GLY A 104 4.26 -25.58 -0.01
CA GLY A 104 3.70 -24.69 -1.03
C GLY A 104 2.27 -24.26 -0.69
N VAL A 105 1.41 -25.22 -0.36
CA VAL A 105 0.01 -24.92 0.05
C VAL A 105 -0.04 -24.13 1.36
N ALA A 106 0.81 -24.44 2.33
CA ALA A 106 0.85 -23.69 3.60
C ALA A 106 1.29 -22.24 3.40
N GLN A 107 2.30 -22.02 2.56
CA GLN A 107 2.81 -20.70 2.22
C GLN A 107 1.75 -19.89 1.43
N GLU A 108 1.12 -20.47 0.41
CA GLU A 108 0.06 -19.85 -0.39
C GLU A 108 -1.15 -19.47 0.49
N SER A 109 -1.59 -20.39 1.36
CA SER A 109 -2.70 -20.15 2.30
C SER A 109 -2.38 -19.02 3.30
N LYS A 110 -1.13 -18.91 3.74
CA LYS A 110 -0.69 -17.83 4.65
C LYS A 110 -0.67 -16.47 3.95
N ALA A 111 -0.21 -16.43 2.71
CA ALA A 111 -0.22 -15.20 1.89
C ALA A 111 -1.65 -14.74 1.61
N GLU A 112 -2.56 -15.64 1.23
CA GLU A 112 -3.98 -15.34 0.99
C GLU A 112 -4.67 -14.79 2.24
N LYS A 113 -4.49 -15.44 3.40
CA LYS A 113 -5.07 -14.97 4.67
C LYS A 113 -4.61 -13.57 5.06
N ALA A 114 -3.36 -13.22 4.76
CA ALA A 114 -2.83 -11.88 5.03
C ALA A 114 -3.49 -10.82 4.12
N ILE A 115 -3.73 -11.15 2.85
CA ILE A 115 -4.46 -10.28 1.90
C ILE A 115 -5.92 -10.11 2.33
N ASP A 116 -6.61 -11.19 2.68
CA ASP A 116 -8.00 -11.15 3.18
C ASP A 116 -8.16 -10.28 4.43
N ALA A 117 -7.20 -10.36 5.35
CA ALA A 117 -7.22 -9.54 6.58
C ALA A 117 -7.13 -8.04 6.27
N LEU A 118 -6.36 -7.67 5.25
CA LEU A 118 -6.22 -6.27 4.80
C LEU A 118 -7.49 -5.74 4.14
N GLN A 119 -8.15 -6.54 3.31
CA GLN A 119 -9.42 -6.15 2.68
C GLN A 119 -10.51 -5.87 3.72
N LYS A 120 -10.53 -6.63 4.83
CA LYS A 120 -11.48 -6.41 5.93
C LYS A 120 -11.27 -5.09 6.68
N ILE A 121 -10.07 -4.54 6.72
CA ILE A 121 -9.76 -3.25 7.38
C ILE A 121 -10.30 -2.08 6.55
N ALA A 122 -10.37 -2.23 5.23
CA ALA A 122 -10.87 -1.21 4.30
C ALA A 122 -12.39 -1.31 4.02
N ALA A 123 -13.15 -2.01 4.86
CA ALA A 123 -14.58 -2.22 4.65
C ALA A 123 -15.35 -0.88 4.67
N ALA A 124 -16.18 -0.66 3.64
CA ALA A 124 -17.06 0.49 3.52
C ALA A 124 -18.10 0.51 4.65
N THR A 125 -18.49 1.71 5.08
CA THR A 125 -19.56 1.94 6.07
C THR A 125 -20.71 2.73 5.44
N SER A 126 -21.89 2.60 5.99
CA SER A 126 -23.09 3.30 5.52
C SER A 126 -23.88 3.87 6.69
N LYS A 127 -24.51 5.03 6.47
CA LYS A 127 -25.42 5.67 7.43
C LYS A 127 -26.81 5.07 7.24
N VAL A 128 -27.39 4.51 8.30
CA VAL A 128 -28.71 3.90 8.28
C VAL A 128 -29.57 4.45 9.41
N VAL A 129 -30.88 4.49 9.18
CA VAL A 129 -31.86 4.79 10.24
C VAL A 129 -32.28 3.46 10.86
N ARG A 130 -31.94 3.26 12.14
CA ARG A 130 -32.38 2.11 12.95
C ARG A 130 -32.87 2.63 14.32
N ASP A 131 -33.93 2.05 14.81
CA ASP A 131 -34.57 2.51 16.06
C ASP A 131 -34.86 4.03 16.07
N GLY A 132 -35.23 4.62 14.91
CA GLY A 132 -35.46 6.04 14.72
C GLY A 132 -34.24 6.96 14.83
N LYS A 133 -33.02 6.40 14.86
CA LYS A 133 -31.74 7.15 14.94
C LYS A 133 -30.83 6.80 13.78
N ILE A 134 -30.04 7.78 13.34
CA ILE A 134 -29.00 7.55 12.34
C ILE A 134 -27.81 6.89 13.04
N VAL A 135 -27.44 5.69 12.58
CA VAL A 135 -26.30 4.92 13.02
C VAL A 135 -25.39 4.56 11.85
N VAL A 136 -24.09 4.46 12.08
CA VAL A 136 -23.12 4.02 11.07
C VAL A 136 -22.87 2.53 11.23
N VAL A 137 -23.12 1.77 10.17
CA VAL A 137 -22.91 0.32 10.13
C VAL A 137 -21.97 -0.05 8.98
N LYS A 138 -21.40 -1.23 9.02
CA LYS A 138 -20.65 -1.74 7.85
C LYS A 138 -21.61 -1.96 6.70
N SER A 139 -21.26 -1.54 5.49
CA SER A 139 -22.10 -1.72 4.30
C SER A 139 -22.40 -3.20 4.01
N GLU A 140 -21.53 -4.11 4.45
CA GLU A 140 -21.77 -5.56 4.36
C GLU A 140 -22.87 -6.09 5.30
N ASP A 141 -23.22 -5.34 6.36
CA ASP A 141 -24.23 -5.73 7.35
C ASP A 141 -25.60 -5.08 7.09
N LEU A 142 -25.77 -4.49 5.91
CA LEU A 142 -27.05 -3.94 5.43
C LEU A 142 -27.99 -5.08 5.00
N VAL A 143 -29.28 -4.88 5.29
CA VAL A 143 -30.32 -5.84 4.95
C VAL A 143 -31.48 -5.18 4.18
N VAL A 144 -32.28 -5.97 3.47
CA VAL A 144 -33.49 -5.47 2.82
C VAL A 144 -34.41 -4.89 3.86
N GLY A 145 -34.93 -3.66 3.62
CA GLY A 145 -35.76 -2.90 4.54
C GLY A 145 -34.97 -1.89 5.40
N ASP A 146 -33.65 -1.88 5.42
CA ASP A 146 -32.89 -0.77 6.02
C ASP A 146 -33.17 0.53 5.25
N VAL A 147 -33.30 1.64 5.97
CA VAL A 147 -33.37 2.97 5.38
C VAL A 147 -32.01 3.62 5.43
N ILE A 148 -31.37 3.78 4.27
CA ILE A 148 -30.07 4.42 4.12
C ILE A 148 -30.20 5.94 3.94
N VAL A 149 -29.24 6.67 4.51
CA VAL A 149 -29.08 8.12 4.30
C VAL A 149 -27.93 8.32 3.32
N LEU A 150 -28.21 9.02 2.23
CA LEU A 150 -27.27 9.26 1.13
C LEU A 150 -26.99 10.75 1.00
N GLU A 151 -25.72 11.11 0.93
CA GLU A 151 -25.22 12.48 0.73
C GLU A 151 -24.22 12.52 -0.42
N ALA A 152 -23.95 13.70 -0.96
CA ALA A 152 -22.96 13.86 -2.03
C ALA A 152 -21.60 13.32 -1.58
N GLY A 153 -21.03 12.40 -2.37
CA GLY A 153 -19.80 11.69 -2.06
C GLY A 153 -19.97 10.26 -1.57
N ASP A 154 -21.20 9.86 -1.21
CA ASP A 154 -21.48 8.50 -0.77
C ASP A 154 -21.62 7.55 -1.96
N ALA A 155 -21.08 6.34 -1.82
CA ALA A 155 -21.38 5.23 -2.72
C ALA A 155 -22.71 4.58 -2.29
N VAL A 156 -23.55 4.24 -3.27
CA VAL A 156 -24.81 3.50 -3.03
C VAL A 156 -24.46 2.05 -2.68
N PRO A 157 -24.74 1.59 -1.44
CA PRO A 157 -24.23 0.29 -0.96
C PRO A 157 -25.09 -0.90 -1.39
N ALA A 158 -26.33 -0.68 -1.82
CA ALA A 158 -27.30 -1.70 -2.20
C ALA A 158 -28.36 -1.10 -3.12
N ASP A 159 -29.15 -1.93 -3.79
CA ASP A 159 -30.28 -1.40 -4.58
C ASP A 159 -31.39 -0.91 -3.65
N ALA A 160 -31.79 0.35 -3.83
CA ALA A 160 -32.73 1.02 -2.95
C ALA A 160 -33.75 1.85 -3.71
N ARG A 161 -34.96 1.96 -3.16
CA ARG A 161 -36.03 2.86 -3.60
C ARG A 161 -35.94 4.17 -2.85
N ILE A 162 -35.82 5.29 -3.57
CA ILE A 162 -35.71 6.63 -2.99
C ILE A 162 -37.05 7.03 -2.37
N ILE A 163 -37.03 7.42 -1.11
CA ILE A 163 -38.20 7.82 -0.33
C ILE A 163 -38.22 9.32 -0.04
N GLU A 164 -37.03 9.95 0.02
CA GLU A 164 -36.84 11.38 0.22
C GLU A 164 -35.65 11.85 -0.57
N CYS A 165 -35.73 12.96 -1.32
CA CYS A 165 -34.59 13.52 -1.99
C CYS A 165 -34.66 15.05 -2.12
N ALA A 166 -33.48 15.69 -1.98
CA ALA A 166 -33.29 17.12 -2.17
C ALA A 166 -32.24 17.35 -3.23
N SER A 167 -32.65 17.64 -4.47
CA SER A 167 -31.76 17.87 -5.64
C SER A 167 -30.71 16.78 -5.85
N MET A 168 -31.00 15.52 -5.48
CA MET A 168 -30.05 14.42 -5.52
C MET A 168 -29.77 14.00 -6.96
N LYS A 169 -28.47 13.94 -7.31
CA LYS A 169 -27.97 13.41 -8.58
C LYS A 169 -27.05 12.23 -8.34
N ILE A 170 -27.27 11.14 -9.08
CA ILE A 170 -26.49 9.90 -8.95
C ILE A 170 -25.83 9.61 -10.30
N GLU A 171 -24.53 9.33 -10.26
CA GLU A 171 -23.76 8.82 -11.40
C GLU A 171 -23.89 7.30 -11.45
N GLU A 172 -24.45 6.79 -12.54
CA GLU A 172 -24.77 5.38 -12.75
C GLU A 172 -23.97 4.73 -13.87
N ALA A 173 -22.83 5.34 -14.25
CA ALA A 173 -21.99 4.92 -15.37
C ALA A 173 -21.59 3.43 -15.31
N ALA A 174 -21.38 2.89 -14.11
CA ALA A 174 -21.03 1.49 -13.92
C ALA A 174 -22.10 0.49 -14.39
N LEU A 175 -23.36 0.94 -14.45
CA LEU A 175 -24.52 0.12 -14.81
C LEU A 175 -25.10 0.49 -16.18
N THR A 176 -25.14 1.79 -16.50
CA THR A 176 -25.77 2.32 -17.72
C THR A 176 -24.78 2.59 -18.83
N GLY A 177 -23.48 2.75 -18.50
CA GLY A 177 -22.44 3.20 -19.44
C GLY A 177 -22.45 4.71 -19.70
N GLU A 178 -23.42 5.47 -19.16
CA GLU A 178 -23.53 6.92 -19.32
C GLU A 178 -22.92 7.66 -18.12
N SER A 179 -21.98 8.57 -18.39
CA SER A 179 -21.26 9.33 -17.35
C SER A 179 -22.01 10.58 -16.87
N VAL A 180 -23.17 10.90 -17.44
CA VAL A 180 -23.96 12.06 -17.03
C VAL A 180 -24.80 11.72 -15.81
N PRO A 181 -24.66 12.46 -14.68
CA PRO A 181 -25.41 12.17 -13.46
C PRO A 181 -26.92 12.35 -13.65
N VAL A 182 -27.70 11.38 -13.21
CA VAL A 182 -29.15 11.33 -13.32
C VAL A 182 -29.78 12.05 -12.13
N LEU A 183 -30.65 13.03 -12.40
CA LEU A 183 -31.45 13.67 -11.35
C LEU A 183 -32.51 12.69 -10.84
N LYS A 184 -32.54 12.48 -9.54
CA LYS A 184 -33.42 11.51 -8.87
C LYS A 184 -34.72 12.19 -8.34
N THR A 185 -35.77 11.40 -8.28
CA THR A 185 -37.10 11.79 -7.75
C THR A 185 -37.64 10.73 -6.81
N CYS A 186 -38.64 11.11 -5.99
CA CYS A 186 -39.35 10.17 -5.14
C CYS A 186 -40.66 9.68 -5.78
N ASP A 187 -41.08 10.28 -6.92
CA ASP A 187 -42.35 10.01 -7.55
C ASP A 187 -42.45 8.60 -8.12
N VAL A 188 -43.63 8.09 -8.26
CA VAL A 188 -43.92 6.84 -8.95
C VAL A 188 -43.72 7.06 -10.45
N ILE A 189 -43.01 6.14 -11.09
CA ILE A 189 -42.80 6.22 -12.56
C ILE A 189 -44.01 5.66 -13.28
N ASP A 190 -44.61 6.47 -14.13
CA ASP A 190 -45.71 6.03 -15.00
C ASP A 190 -45.09 5.28 -16.22
N ALA A 191 -45.40 4.00 -16.33
CA ALA A 191 -44.90 3.16 -17.42
C ALA A 191 -46.04 2.32 -18.00
N PRO A 192 -46.72 2.80 -19.06
CA PRO A 192 -47.82 2.07 -19.70
C PRO A 192 -47.40 0.67 -20.21
N SER A 193 -46.14 0.46 -20.55
CA SER A 193 -45.59 -0.84 -20.99
C SER A 193 -45.23 -1.78 -19.82
N GLY A 194 -45.30 -1.30 -18.57
CA GLY A 194 -44.93 -2.06 -17.39
C GLY A 194 -43.44 -2.37 -17.26
N GLU A 195 -42.57 -1.88 -18.14
CA GLU A 195 -41.10 -2.00 -18.09
C GLU A 195 -40.43 -0.68 -18.36
N VAL A 196 -39.41 -0.34 -17.53
CA VAL A 196 -38.63 0.87 -17.65
C VAL A 196 -37.15 0.45 -17.73
N PRO A 197 -36.39 0.92 -18.74
CA PRO A 197 -34.96 0.69 -18.81
C PRO A 197 -34.25 1.16 -17.53
N LEU A 198 -33.10 0.56 -17.21
CA LEU A 198 -32.40 0.79 -15.94
C LEU A 198 -32.06 2.27 -15.73
N GLY A 199 -31.51 2.94 -16.75
CA GLY A 199 -31.15 4.37 -16.69
C GLY A 199 -32.31 5.35 -16.53
N ASP A 200 -33.54 4.91 -16.83
CA ASP A 200 -34.76 5.73 -16.72
C ASP A 200 -35.48 5.56 -15.37
N ARG A 201 -35.00 4.64 -14.50
CA ARG A 201 -35.58 4.41 -13.19
C ARG A 201 -35.13 5.49 -12.20
N LYS A 202 -35.62 6.72 -12.40
CA LYS A 202 -35.16 7.91 -11.66
C LYS A 202 -35.49 7.89 -10.15
N ASN A 203 -36.37 7.00 -9.71
CA ASN A 203 -36.75 6.84 -8.30
C ASN A 203 -36.03 5.69 -7.60
N MET A 204 -35.00 5.11 -8.25
CA MET A 204 -34.15 4.04 -7.71
C MET A 204 -32.71 4.54 -7.57
N ALA A 205 -32.00 3.98 -6.60
CA ALA A 205 -30.55 4.08 -6.45
C ALA A 205 -29.95 2.67 -6.51
N PHE A 206 -28.90 2.47 -7.30
CA PHE A 206 -28.36 1.15 -7.57
C PHE A 206 -26.99 0.96 -6.94
N MET A 207 -26.70 -0.25 -6.46
CA MET A 207 -25.41 -0.63 -5.90
C MET A 207 -24.27 -0.31 -6.86
N GLY A 208 -23.20 0.30 -6.32
CA GLY A 208 -22.00 0.66 -7.07
C GLY A 208 -22.08 1.99 -7.83
N SER A 209 -23.23 2.69 -7.76
CA SER A 209 -23.39 4.06 -8.22
C SER A 209 -22.92 5.06 -7.16
N THR A 210 -22.78 6.33 -7.54
CA THR A 210 -22.25 7.38 -6.67
C THR A 210 -23.18 8.58 -6.61
N VAL A 211 -23.46 9.10 -5.41
CA VAL A 211 -24.16 10.36 -5.22
C VAL A 211 -23.19 11.50 -5.47
N VAL A 212 -23.39 12.27 -6.53
CA VAL A 212 -22.50 13.39 -6.89
C VAL A 212 -23.00 14.74 -6.44
N TYR A 213 -24.31 14.87 -6.16
CA TYR A 213 -24.91 16.11 -5.69
C TYR A 213 -26.20 15.85 -4.88
N GLY A 214 -26.47 16.72 -3.87
CA GLY A 214 -27.67 16.69 -3.08
C GLY A 214 -27.65 15.61 -1.99
N ARG A 215 -28.84 15.32 -1.44
CA ARG A 215 -29.01 14.31 -0.37
C ARG A 215 -30.37 13.65 -0.46
N GLY A 216 -30.51 12.48 0.18
CA GLY A 216 -31.79 11.78 0.24
C GLY A 216 -31.80 10.60 1.19
N LYS A 217 -32.96 9.99 1.33
CA LYS A 217 -33.13 8.70 2.02
C LYS A 217 -33.68 7.68 1.05
N ALA A 218 -33.26 6.44 1.18
CA ALA A 218 -33.75 5.35 0.35
C ALA A 218 -33.90 4.07 1.18
N ILE A 219 -34.92 3.28 0.87
CA ILE A 219 -35.15 1.96 1.49
C ILE A 219 -34.53 0.88 0.64
N ILE A 220 -33.71 0.01 1.24
CA ILE A 220 -33.06 -1.09 0.56
C ILE A 220 -34.09 -2.13 0.14
N VAL A 221 -34.08 -2.47 -1.16
CA VAL A 221 -34.98 -3.47 -1.77
C VAL A 221 -34.21 -4.68 -2.33
N GLY A 222 -32.89 -4.60 -2.43
CA GLY A 222 -32.04 -5.70 -2.88
C GLY A 222 -30.61 -5.58 -2.37
N THR A 223 -30.03 -6.71 -1.92
CA THR A 223 -28.68 -6.77 -1.36
C THR A 223 -27.83 -7.83 -2.10
N GLY A 224 -26.52 -7.63 -2.14
CA GLY A 224 -25.54 -8.58 -2.64
C GLY A 224 -25.82 -9.06 -4.08
N MET A 225 -25.93 -10.35 -4.27
CA MET A 225 -26.18 -10.96 -5.59
C MET A 225 -27.58 -10.69 -6.15
N ASN A 226 -28.51 -10.20 -5.33
CA ASN A 226 -29.87 -9.84 -5.75
C ASN A 226 -29.97 -8.40 -6.29
N THR A 227 -28.88 -7.63 -6.28
CA THR A 227 -28.80 -6.28 -6.87
C THR A 227 -28.59 -6.37 -8.39
N GLU A 228 -28.83 -5.27 -9.11
CA GLU A 228 -28.55 -5.19 -10.56
C GLU A 228 -27.05 -5.41 -10.82
N MET A 229 -26.17 -4.84 -9.98
CA MET A 229 -24.73 -5.11 -10.03
C MET A 229 -24.42 -6.58 -9.76
N GLY A 230 -25.13 -7.22 -8.84
CA GLY A 230 -24.97 -8.66 -8.54
C GLY A 230 -25.30 -9.56 -9.73
N LYS A 231 -26.32 -9.22 -10.50
CA LYS A 231 -26.66 -9.93 -11.74
C LYS A 231 -25.54 -9.85 -12.80
N ILE A 232 -24.90 -8.69 -12.92
CA ILE A 232 -23.76 -8.46 -13.81
C ILE A 232 -22.50 -9.19 -13.29
N ALA A 233 -22.25 -9.13 -11.98
CA ALA A 233 -21.09 -9.78 -11.34
C ALA A 233 -21.10 -11.31 -11.55
N ASN A 234 -22.27 -11.92 -11.59
CA ASN A 234 -22.40 -13.35 -11.88
C ASN A 234 -21.90 -13.73 -13.31
N ALA A 235 -21.97 -12.80 -14.25
CA ALA A 235 -21.41 -12.96 -15.60
C ALA A 235 -19.89 -12.69 -15.65
N LEU A 236 -19.34 -11.92 -14.71
CA LEU A 236 -17.95 -11.46 -14.67
C LEU A 236 -17.05 -12.26 -13.71
N THR A 237 -17.58 -13.21 -12.94
CA THR A 237 -16.85 -13.99 -11.89
C THR A 237 -15.69 -14.83 -12.43
N GLN A 238 -15.34 -14.74 -13.70
CA GLN A 238 -14.20 -15.43 -14.34
C GLN A 238 -12.98 -14.54 -14.59
N ALA A 239 -13.03 -13.26 -14.27
CA ALA A 239 -11.89 -12.38 -14.45
C ALA A 239 -10.90 -12.55 -13.28
N LYS A 240 -9.78 -13.25 -13.53
CA LYS A 240 -8.67 -13.38 -12.59
C LYS A 240 -8.04 -12.02 -12.33
N GLU A 241 -7.70 -11.73 -11.06
CA GLU A 241 -6.87 -10.57 -10.71
C GLU A 241 -5.57 -10.56 -11.53
N GLY A 242 -5.20 -9.41 -12.08
CA GLY A 242 -4.00 -9.26 -12.90
C GLY A 242 -2.73 -9.46 -12.07
N LYS A 243 -1.75 -10.19 -12.62
CA LYS A 243 -0.42 -10.34 -12.01
C LYS A 243 0.28 -8.99 -11.93
N THR A 244 1.04 -8.74 -10.84
CA THR A 244 1.88 -7.54 -10.73
C THR A 244 2.95 -7.51 -11.83
N PRO A 245 3.47 -6.31 -12.23
CA PRO A 245 4.56 -6.21 -13.19
C PRO A 245 5.77 -7.07 -12.81
N LEU A 246 6.11 -7.11 -11.53
CA LEU A 246 7.19 -7.96 -11.01
C LEU A 246 6.88 -9.45 -11.18
N GLN A 247 5.66 -9.88 -10.84
CA GLN A 247 5.23 -11.27 -11.05
C GLN A 247 5.23 -11.66 -12.53
N GLN A 248 4.88 -10.73 -13.43
CA GLN A 248 4.98 -10.97 -14.88
C GLN A 248 6.44 -11.12 -15.33
N LYS A 249 7.35 -10.23 -14.87
CA LYS A 249 8.79 -10.33 -15.16
C LYS A 249 9.40 -11.61 -14.59
N LEU A 250 8.98 -12.03 -13.39
CA LEU A 250 9.42 -13.30 -12.79
C LEU A 250 8.91 -14.50 -13.57
N SER A 251 7.66 -14.48 -14.03
CA SER A 251 7.12 -15.56 -14.88
C SER A 251 7.87 -15.66 -16.21
N GLN A 252 8.26 -14.54 -16.81
CA GLN A 252 9.10 -14.54 -18.02
C GLN A 252 10.50 -15.08 -17.73
N LEU A 253 11.12 -14.67 -16.61
CA LEU A 253 12.41 -15.18 -16.17
C LEU A 253 12.36 -16.69 -15.96
N SER A 254 11.36 -17.20 -15.26
CA SER A 254 11.15 -18.64 -15.04
C SER A 254 11.11 -19.41 -16.36
N LYS A 255 10.37 -18.91 -17.37
CA LYS A 255 10.33 -19.54 -18.70
C LYS A 255 11.70 -19.57 -19.38
N VAL A 256 12.45 -18.46 -19.34
CA VAL A 256 13.79 -18.38 -19.93
C VAL A 256 14.74 -19.35 -19.24
N LEU A 257 14.72 -19.41 -17.91
CA LEU A 257 15.50 -20.36 -17.13
C LEU A 257 15.13 -21.81 -17.48
N THR A 258 13.83 -22.13 -17.59
CA THR A 258 13.37 -23.46 -17.97
C THR A 258 13.91 -23.90 -19.33
N TYR A 259 13.86 -23.04 -20.35
CA TYR A 259 14.43 -23.36 -21.66
C TYR A 259 15.95 -23.53 -21.64
N LEU A 260 16.66 -22.68 -20.88
CA LEU A 260 18.09 -22.79 -20.71
C LEU A 260 18.48 -24.11 -20.04
N VAL A 261 17.75 -24.48 -18.99
CA VAL A 261 17.93 -25.75 -18.26
C VAL A 261 17.73 -26.96 -19.17
N ILE A 262 16.62 -26.98 -19.91
CA ILE A 262 16.36 -28.07 -20.87
C ILE A 262 17.51 -28.18 -21.87
N GLY A 263 18.02 -27.06 -22.37
CA GLY A 263 19.19 -27.05 -23.27
C GLY A 263 20.45 -27.64 -22.63
N ILE A 264 20.73 -27.26 -21.38
CA ILE A 264 21.88 -27.78 -20.63
C ILE A 264 21.68 -29.29 -20.34
N CYS A 265 20.50 -29.74 -19.95
CA CYS A 265 20.18 -31.14 -19.71
C CYS A 265 20.43 -32.00 -20.97
N VAL A 266 19.99 -31.51 -22.14
CA VAL A 266 20.24 -32.19 -23.42
C VAL A 266 21.72 -32.28 -23.73
N VAL A 267 22.50 -31.21 -23.52
CA VAL A 267 23.95 -31.21 -23.73
C VAL A 267 24.64 -32.21 -22.78
N ILE A 268 24.30 -32.18 -21.49
CA ILE A 268 24.87 -33.11 -20.51
C ILE A 268 24.51 -34.56 -20.84
N PHE A 269 23.26 -34.81 -21.17
CA PHE A 269 22.80 -36.13 -21.57
C PHE A 269 23.60 -36.65 -22.78
N ALA A 270 23.78 -35.81 -23.80
CA ALA A 270 24.56 -36.17 -24.98
C ALA A 270 26.04 -36.41 -24.66
N VAL A 271 26.68 -35.52 -23.88
CA VAL A 271 28.11 -35.66 -23.47
C VAL A 271 28.31 -36.95 -22.65
N SER A 272 27.40 -37.20 -21.69
CA SER A 272 27.48 -38.43 -20.87
C SER A 272 27.31 -39.72 -21.69
N LEU A 273 26.39 -39.72 -22.67
CA LEU A 273 26.23 -40.86 -23.58
C LEU A 273 27.46 -41.07 -24.49
N ILE A 274 28.02 -39.99 -25.05
CA ILE A 274 29.25 -40.08 -25.88
C ILE A 274 30.39 -40.65 -25.04
N ARG A 275 30.54 -40.18 -23.80
CA ARG A 275 31.54 -40.68 -22.88
C ARG A 275 31.36 -42.19 -22.58
N ALA A 276 30.11 -42.55 -22.20
CA ALA A 276 29.78 -43.98 -21.96
C ALA A 276 30.04 -44.86 -23.18
N GLY A 277 29.89 -44.31 -24.39
CA GLY A 277 30.25 -44.97 -25.64
C GLY A 277 31.75 -45.14 -25.82
N VAL A 278 32.54 -44.10 -25.44
CA VAL A 278 34.02 -44.15 -25.55
C VAL A 278 34.62 -45.08 -24.49
N ASP A 279 34.14 -45.01 -23.25
CA ASP A 279 34.58 -45.81 -22.12
C ASP A 279 34.11 -47.29 -22.20
N GLY A 280 33.26 -47.61 -23.19
CA GLY A 280 32.76 -48.98 -23.44
C GLY A 280 31.66 -49.45 -22.48
N SER A 281 31.28 -48.65 -21.49
CA SER A 281 30.19 -48.97 -20.53
C SER A 281 28.83 -49.09 -21.20
N LEU A 282 28.61 -48.39 -22.32
CA LEU A 282 27.38 -48.52 -23.12
C LEU A 282 27.30 -49.89 -23.82
N LYS A 283 28.40 -50.63 -24.00
CA LYS A 283 28.41 -51.98 -24.57
C LYS A 283 28.27 -53.08 -23.53
N ALA A 284 28.70 -52.77 -22.29
CA ALA A 284 28.62 -53.70 -21.18
C ALA A 284 27.23 -53.79 -20.54
N ASP A 285 26.61 -52.59 -20.22
CA ASP A 285 25.34 -52.49 -19.55
C ASP A 285 24.60 -51.23 -20.04
N VAL A 286 23.78 -51.41 -21.11
CA VAL A 286 23.10 -50.30 -21.78
C VAL A 286 22.06 -49.61 -20.86
N ALA A 287 21.20 -50.37 -20.19
CA ALA A 287 20.08 -49.87 -19.44
C ALA A 287 20.51 -49.08 -18.16
N PRO A 288 21.42 -49.64 -17.30
CA PRO A 288 21.94 -48.87 -16.15
C PRO A 288 22.67 -47.59 -16.52
N THR A 289 23.45 -47.63 -17.64
CA THR A 289 24.18 -46.45 -18.11
C THR A 289 23.31 -45.33 -18.59
N ILE A 290 22.25 -45.65 -19.37
CA ILE A 290 21.27 -44.66 -19.83
C ILE A 290 20.52 -44.06 -18.64
N LEU A 291 20.14 -44.91 -17.65
CA LEU A 291 19.45 -44.45 -16.46
C LEU A 291 20.30 -43.50 -15.63
N ASN A 292 21.54 -43.88 -15.34
CA ASN A 292 22.43 -43.03 -14.54
C ASN A 292 22.66 -41.68 -15.22
N THR A 293 22.80 -41.68 -16.55
CA THR A 293 22.92 -40.47 -17.37
C THR A 293 21.65 -39.60 -17.29
N PHE A 294 20.47 -40.28 -17.33
CA PHE A 294 19.19 -39.59 -17.21
C PHE A 294 19.00 -39.01 -15.81
N MET A 295 19.38 -39.71 -14.74
CA MET A 295 19.30 -39.24 -13.37
C MET A 295 20.21 -38.01 -13.12
N ILE A 296 21.40 -37.97 -13.75
CA ILE A 296 22.26 -36.77 -13.74
C ILE A 296 21.57 -35.58 -14.41
N ALA A 297 20.92 -35.78 -15.57
CA ALA A 297 20.17 -34.73 -16.25
C ALA A 297 18.96 -34.25 -15.42
N VAL A 298 18.27 -35.15 -14.73
CA VAL A 298 17.17 -34.82 -13.80
C VAL A 298 17.71 -34.03 -12.59
N SER A 299 18.82 -34.45 -12.00
CA SER A 299 19.47 -33.72 -10.90
C SER A 299 19.76 -32.29 -11.31
N LEU A 300 20.30 -32.10 -12.51
CA LEU A 300 20.55 -30.75 -13.03
C LEU A 300 19.28 -29.94 -13.25
N ALA A 301 18.22 -30.58 -13.77
CA ALA A 301 16.94 -29.90 -13.96
C ALA A 301 16.34 -29.42 -12.61
N VAL A 302 16.49 -30.22 -11.57
CA VAL A 302 16.07 -29.86 -10.20
C VAL A 302 16.89 -28.71 -9.66
N ALA A 303 18.23 -28.77 -9.77
CA ALA A 303 19.12 -27.74 -9.29
C ALA A 303 18.89 -26.36 -9.94
N ALA A 304 18.48 -26.35 -11.18
CA ALA A 304 18.47 -25.12 -11.98
C ALA A 304 17.21 -24.26 -11.85
N ILE A 305 16.14 -24.76 -11.24
CA ILE A 305 14.88 -24.02 -11.12
C ILE A 305 14.66 -23.60 -9.66
N PRO A 306 14.62 -22.27 -9.39
CA PRO A 306 14.38 -21.78 -8.05
C PRO A 306 12.90 -21.98 -7.67
N GLU A 307 12.58 -23.10 -7.00
CA GLU A 307 11.22 -23.46 -6.64
C GLU A 307 10.64 -22.41 -5.71
N GLY A 308 10.93 -21.83 -4.84
CA GLY A 308 10.33 -20.86 -3.92
C GLY A 308 10.21 -19.42 -4.44
N LEU A 309 10.74 -19.07 -5.63
CA LEU A 309 10.94 -17.68 -6.03
C LEU A 309 9.64 -16.85 -6.07
N ALA A 310 8.60 -17.34 -6.74
CA ALA A 310 7.32 -16.65 -6.85
C ALA A 310 6.61 -16.54 -5.49
N THR A 311 6.69 -17.60 -4.70
CA THR A 311 6.09 -17.69 -3.36
C THR A 311 6.78 -16.75 -2.38
N VAL A 312 8.11 -16.68 -2.38
CA VAL A 312 8.90 -15.75 -1.55
C VAL A 312 8.50 -14.32 -1.86
N VAL A 313 8.41 -13.94 -3.14
CA VAL A 313 8.00 -12.59 -3.55
C VAL A 313 6.60 -12.26 -3.04
N THR A 314 5.64 -13.16 -3.19
CA THR A 314 4.26 -12.95 -2.73
C THR A 314 4.19 -12.79 -1.21
N ILE A 315 4.93 -13.60 -0.46
CA ILE A 315 4.99 -13.49 1.01
C ILE A 315 5.64 -12.18 1.45
N VAL A 316 6.75 -11.79 0.82
CA VAL A 316 7.45 -10.53 1.13
C VAL A 316 6.55 -9.32 0.86
N LEU A 317 5.82 -9.31 -0.27
CA LEU A 317 4.81 -8.29 -0.58
C LEU A 317 3.70 -8.27 0.49
N SER A 318 3.17 -9.41 0.87
CA SER A 318 2.11 -9.52 1.88
C SER A 318 2.54 -9.00 3.26
N ILE A 319 3.76 -9.34 3.71
CA ILE A 319 4.35 -8.83 4.95
C ILE A 319 4.54 -7.31 4.85
N GLY A 320 5.02 -6.83 3.70
CA GLY A 320 5.21 -5.41 3.45
C GLY A 320 3.92 -4.62 3.54
N VAL A 321 2.85 -5.09 2.89
CA VAL A 321 1.51 -4.47 2.95
C VAL A 321 0.96 -4.45 4.38
N THR A 322 1.16 -5.54 5.14
CA THR A 322 0.78 -5.59 6.56
C THR A 322 1.52 -4.53 7.38
N ASN A 323 2.80 -4.30 7.09
CA ASN A 323 3.58 -3.27 7.77
C ASN A 323 3.16 -1.85 7.38
N MET A 324 2.79 -1.62 6.10
CA MET A 324 2.23 -0.35 5.65
C MET A 324 0.91 -0.04 6.34
N SER A 325 0.01 -1.02 6.45
CA SER A 325 -1.27 -0.87 7.16
C SER A 325 -1.08 -0.49 8.64
N LYS A 326 -0.10 -1.06 9.33
CA LYS A 326 0.25 -0.69 10.72
C LYS A 326 0.77 0.75 10.84
N ARG A 327 1.12 1.39 9.72
CA ARG A 327 1.60 2.77 9.63
C ARG A 327 0.61 3.67 8.89
N ASN A 328 -0.67 3.39 9.04
CA ASN A 328 -1.78 4.18 8.49
C ASN A 328 -1.89 4.21 6.95
N ALA A 329 -1.17 3.36 6.23
CA ALA A 329 -1.25 3.25 4.78
C ALA A 329 -1.88 1.90 4.38
N ILE A 330 -3.17 1.89 4.07
CA ILE A 330 -3.90 0.69 3.63
C ILE A 330 -3.75 0.55 2.12
N ILE A 331 -3.08 -0.50 1.68
CA ILE A 331 -2.91 -0.83 0.25
C ILE A 331 -4.10 -1.66 -0.23
N ARG A 332 -4.76 -1.20 -1.27
CA ARG A 332 -5.89 -1.90 -1.89
C ARG A 332 -5.48 -2.81 -3.05
N LYS A 333 -4.43 -2.42 -3.78
CA LYS A 333 -3.89 -3.21 -4.91
C LYS A 333 -2.42 -3.53 -4.66
N LEU A 334 -2.04 -4.79 -4.72
CA LEU A 334 -0.64 -5.22 -4.51
C LEU A 334 0.34 -4.60 -5.53
N THR A 335 -0.15 -4.29 -6.73
CA THR A 335 0.64 -3.61 -7.77
C THR A 335 1.14 -2.24 -7.32
N ALA A 336 0.39 -1.54 -6.47
CA ALA A 336 0.74 -0.22 -5.97
C ALA A 336 2.02 -0.23 -5.10
N VAL A 337 2.30 -1.33 -4.40
CA VAL A 337 3.51 -1.45 -3.56
C VAL A 337 4.80 -1.30 -4.37
N GLU A 338 4.84 -1.96 -5.53
CA GLU A 338 6.00 -1.86 -6.43
C GLU A 338 6.12 -0.45 -7.02
N THR A 339 4.99 0.12 -7.44
CA THR A 339 4.92 1.45 -8.06
C THR A 339 5.27 2.54 -7.06
N LEU A 340 4.83 2.43 -5.79
CA LEU A 340 5.19 3.33 -4.69
C LEU A 340 6.70 3.49 -4.54
N GLY A 341 7.46 2.39 -4.59
CA GLY A 341 8.91 2.43 -4.53
C GLY A 341 9.59 3.16 -5.69
N CYS A 342 8.86 3.39 -6.79
CA CYS A 342 9.32 4.10 -7.99
C CYS A 342 8.83 5.55 -8.05
N THR A 343 8.02 6.01 -7.10
CA THR A 343 7.39 7.34 -7.12
C THR A 343 8.43 8.44 -7.26
N GLN A 344 8.19 9.35 -8.21
CA GLN A 344 9.04 10.50 -8.52
C GLN A 344 8.32 11.82 -8.25
N ILE A 345 7.00 11.85 -8.43
CA ILE A 345 6.15 13.02 -8.23
C ILE A 345 5.04 12.65 -7.24
N ILE A 346 4.81 13.50 -6.25
CA ILE A 346 3.66 13.40 -5.35
C ILE A 346 2.84 14.67 -5.50
N CYS A 347 1.73 14.57 -6.23
CA CYS A 347 0.72 15.62 -6.33
C CYS A 347 -0.20 15.52 -5.13
N SER A 348 -0.18 16.55 -4.27
CA SER A 348 -0.99 16.59 -3.05
C SER A 348 -1.97 17.73 -3.08
N ASP A 349 -3.21 17.46 -2.71
CA ASP A 349 -4.14 18.51 -2.31
C ASP A 349 -3.57 19.21 -1.04
N LYS A 350 -3.85 20.49 -0.88
CA LYS A 350 -3.39 21.27 0.28
C LYS A 350 -4.22 20.93 1.52
N THR A 351 -5.57 21.07 1.39
CA THR A 351 -6.48 21.03 2.53
C THR A 351 -6.62 19.62 3.07
N GLY A 352 -6.52 19.48 4.38
CA GLY A 352 -6.65 18.18 5.05
C GLY A 352 -5.47 17.23 4.89
N THR A 353 -4.62 17.39 3.86
CA THR A 353 -3.45 16.54 3.60
C THR A 353 -2.15 17.19 4.06
N LEU A 354 -1.84 18.39 3.56
CA LEU A 354 -0.69 19.19 3.99
C LEU A 354 -1.01 20.03 5.23
N THR A 355 -2.28 20.38 5.40
CA THR A 355 -2.82 21.14 6.51
C THR A 355 -3.76 20.30 7.38
N GLN A 356 -4.13 20.82 8.55
CA GLN A 356 -4.92 20.09 9.53
C GLN A 356 -6.43 20.07 9.23
N ASN A 357 -6.89 20.81 8.21
CA ASN A 357 -8.31 21.06 7.92
C ASN A 357 -9.05 21.64 9.15
N LYS A 358 -8.36 22.45 9.94
CA LYS A 358 -8.86 23.06 11.16
C LYS A 358 -8.43 24.53 11.20
N MET A 359 -9.37 25.45 10.93
CA MET A 359 -9.07 26.86 11.07
C MET A 359 -8.63 27.18 12.50
N THR A 360 -7.58 27.97 12.64
CA THR A 360 -7.01 28.35 13.95
C THR A 360 -6.65 29.83 13.92
N VAL A 361 -7.04 30.57 14.95
CA VAL A 361 -6.57 31.96 15.14
C VAL A 361 -5.11 31.94 15.56
N VAL A 362 -4.27 32.63 14.81
CA VAL A 362 -2.81 32.68 15.02
C VAL A 362 -2.27 34.07 15.27
N ASP A 363 -3.12 35.06 15.03
CA ASP A 363 -2.73 36.47 15.24
C ASP A 363 -3.95 37.34 15.54
N HIS A 364 -3.76 38.45 16.24
CA HIS A 364 -4.80 39.41 16.53
C HIS A 364 -4.26 40.85 16.54
N TYR A 365 -5.15 41.81 16.34
CA TYR A 365 -4.89 43.24 16.47
C TYR A 365 -6.03 43.88 17.24
N GLY A 366 -5.73 44.54 18.36
CA GLY A 366 -6.71 45.21 19.23
C GLY A 366 -6.07 45.53 20.59
N SER A 367 -6.66 46.47 21.34
CA SER A 367 -6.17 46.86 22.66
C SER A 367 -6.65 45.96 23.81
N ASP A 368 -7.71 45.16 23.60
CA ASP A 368 -8.31 44.26 24.60
C ASP A 368 -8.56 42.88 23.96
N GLU A 369 -7.60 41.99 24.18
CA GLU A 369 -7.68 40.62 23.64
C GLU A 369 -8.83 39.82 24.21
N ASN A 370 -9.17 39.97 25.49
CA ASN A 370 -10.27 39.25 26.11
C ASN A 370 -11.62 39.68 25.56
N LEU A 371 -11.83 41.00 25.38
CA LEU A 371 -13.06 41.48 24.76
C LEU A 371 -13.16 41.05 23.30
N LEU A 372 -12.05 41.10 22.56
CA LEU A 372 -11.97 40.68 21.18
C LEU A 372 -12.36 39.18 21.05
N ALA A 373 -11.75 38.32 21.84
CA ALA A 373 -12.02 36.90 21.85
C ALA A 373 -13.47 36.59 22.25
N ASN A 374 -14.00 37.25 23.27
CA ASN A 374 -15.37 37.09 23.72
C ASN A 374 -16.39 37.52 22.66
N ALA A 375 -16.19 38.69 22.07
CA ALA A 375 -17.06 39.25 21.02
C ALA A 375 -17.10 38.33 19.78
N MET A 376 -15.94 37.83 19.35
CA MET A 376 -15.82 36.87 18.24
C MET A 376 -16.55 35.53 18.54
N SER A 377 -16.41 35.02 19.77
CA SER A 377 -17.06 33.77 20.20
C SER A 377 -18.58 33.92 20.32
N LEU A 378 -19.04 34.98 20.95
CA LEU A 378 -20.48 35.20 21.13
C LEU A 378 -21.21 35.55 19.82
N CYS A 379 -20.53 36.26 18.90
CA CYS A 379 -21.03 36.52 17.56
C CYS A 379 -20.76 35.32 16.59
N SER A 380 -21.06 34.12 17.01
CA SER A 380 -20.88 32.87 16.27
C SER A 380 -22.01 31.89 16.58
N ASP A 381 -22.31 30.98 15.64
CA ASP A 381 -23.30 29.90 15.81
C ASP A 381 -22.66 28.58 16.27
N ALA A 382 -21.32 28.42 16.14
CA ALA A 382 -20.60 27.25 16.65
C ALA A 382 -20.71 27.12 18.17
N GLU A 383 -20.88 25.92 18.67
CA GLU A 383 -21.03 25.58 20.09
C GLU A 383 -19.76 24.93 20.63
N TYR A 384 -19.45 25.17 21.92
CA TYR A 384 -18.32 24.52 22.59
C TYR A 384 -18.76 23.20 23.23
N ASP A 385 -18.17 22.09 22.81
CA ASP A 385 -18.40 20.75 23.34
C ASP A 385 -17.39 20.50 24.47
N GLU A 386 -17.88 20.46 25.70
CA GLU A 386 -17.02 20.28 26.90
C GLU A 386 -16.44 18.88 27.01
N GLU A 387 -17.12 17.85 26.47
CA GLU A 387 -16.60 16.48 26.50
C GLU A 387 -15.43 16.30 25.54
N LYS A 388 -15.47 16.97 24.41
CA LYS A 388 -14.38 16.95 23.41
C LYS A 388 -13.32 18.01 23.68
N GLY A 389 -13.64 19.06 24.43
CA GLY A 389 -12.76 20.20 24.65
C GLY A 389 -12.57 21.07 23.39
N GLU A 390 -13.50 21.03 22.45
CA GLU A 390 -13.42 21.72 21.16
C GLU A 390 -14.78 22.25 20.71
N ALA A 391 -14.74 23.29 19.86
CA ALA A 391 -15.95 23.83 19.24
C ALA A 391 -16.46 22.93 18.09
N VAL A 392 -17.78 22.87 17.94
CA VAL A 392 -18.50 22.14 16.88
C VAL A 392 -19.35 23.13 16.09
N GLY A 393 -19.19 23.13 14.77
CA GLY A 393 -19.91 24.05 13.88
C GLY A 393 -19.13 24.32 12.59
N GLU A 394 -19.38 25.49 12.00
CA GLU A 394 -18.64 25.93 10.81
C GLU A 394 -17.15 26.18 11.17
N PRO A 395 -16.16 25.76 10.36
CA PRO A 395 -14.75 25.80 10.70
C PRO A 395 -14.21 27.17 11.12
N THR A 396 -14.66 28.24 10.45
CA THR A 396 -14.26 29.60 10.80
C THR A 396 -14.77 30.01 12.16
N GLU A 397 -16.01 29.67 12.49
CA GLU A 397 -16.60 29.99 13.77
C GLU A 397 -16.06 29.12 14.91
N CYS A 398 -15.77 27.83 14.62
CA CYS A 398 -15.05 26.96 15.55
C CYS A 398 -13.70 27.55 15.95
N ALA A 399 -12.97 28.15 15.00
CA ALA A 399 -11.69 28.82 15.28
C ALA A 399 -11.85 29.95 16.30
N LEU A 400 -12.90 30.75 16.15
CA LEU A 400 -13.17 31.89 17.05
C LEU A 400 -13.57 31.43 18.46
N VAL A 401 -14.41 30.40 18.56
CA VAL A 401 -14.84 29.83 19.84
C VAL A 401 -13.67 29.13 20.55
N ASN A 402 -12.85 28.39 19.84
CA ASN A 402 -11.65 27.76 20.38
C ASN A 402 -10.60 28.80 20.83
N TYR A 403 -10.47 29.91 20.10
CA TYR A 403 -9.59 31.02 20.50
C TYR A 403 -10.04 31.66 21.81
N ALA A 404 -11.37 31.89 21.99
CA ALA A 404 -11.89 32.39 23.25
C ALA A 404 -11.64 31.40 24.41
N ALA A 405 -11.80 30.09 24.18
CA ALA A 405 -11.47 29.07 25.18
C ALA A 405 -9.99 29.09 25.58
N LEU A 406 -9.06 29.33 24.64
CA LEU A 406 -7.63 29.51 24.94
C LEU A 406 -7.36 30.77 25.79
N CYS A 407 -8.18 31.79 25.64
CA CYS A 407 -8.17 32.99 26.51
C CYS A 407 -8.90 32.80 27.86
N ASN A 408 -9.24 31.55 28.20
CA ASN A 408 -10.03 31.18 29.39
C ASN A 408 -11.47 31.76 29.41
N LEU A 409 -12.05 32.01 28.25
CA LEU A 409 -13.41 32.50 28.05
C LEU A 409 -14.28 31.41 27.41
N ASN A 410 -14.77 30.49 28.25
CA ASN A 410 -15.65 29.43 27.76
C ASN A 410 -16.98 30.01 27.27
N LYS A 411 -17.34 29.75 26.01
CA LYS A 411 -18.57 30.24 25.40
C LYS A 411 -19.82 29.88 26.20
N ASN A 412 -19.89 28.66 26.77
CA ASN A 412 -21.06 28.20 27.54
C ASN A 412 -21.24 29.03 28.82
N GLU A 413 -20.17 29.47 29.45
CA GLU A 413 -20.22 30.37 30.60
C GLU A 413 -20.58 31.80 30.19
N GLN A 414 -19.96 32.29 29.11
CA GLN A 414 -20.19 33.65 28.60
C GLN A 414 -21.62 33.86 28.11
N LYS A 415 -22.30 32.87 27.54
CA LYS A 415 -23.71 32.88 27.17
C LYS A 415 -24.63 33.11 28.37
N ASN A 416 -24.23 32.67 29.56
CA ASN A 416 -25.02 32.85 30.78
C ASN A 416 -24.86 34.30 31.32
N ILE A 417 -23.77 34.96 31.01
CA ILE A 417 -23.50 36.35 31.42
C ILE A 417 -24.11 37.32 30.41
N LEU A 418 -23.98 37.02 29.12
CA LEU A 418 -24.45 37.84 27.99
C LEU A 418 -25.43 36.99 27.15
N VAL A 419 -26.71 37.03 27.50
CA VAL A 419 -27.73 36.22 26.84
C VAL A 419 -28.07 36.78 25.48
N ARG A 420 -28.02 35.98 24.43
CA ARG A 420 -28.37 36.38 23.06
C ARG A 420 -29.87 36.62 22.97
N VAL A 421 -30.26 37.83 22.59
CA VAL A 421 -31.64 38.30 22.48
C VAL A 421 -32.05 38.64 21.05
N GLY A 422 -31.13 38.77 20.12
CA GLY A 422 -31.41 39.04 18.73
C GLY A 422 -30.25 38.82 17.81
N GLU A 423 -30.50 38.79 16.51
CA GLU A 423 -29.47 38.56 15.49
C GLU A 423 -29.85 39.16 14.15
N ILE A 424 -28.85 39.46 13.34
CA ILE A 424 -28.93 39.64 11.89
C ILE A 424 -27.97 38.62 11.30
N PRO A 425 -28.51 37.54 10.66
CA PRO A 425 -27.74 36.44 10.18
C PRO A 425 -26.65 36.86 9.14
N PHE A 426 -25.65 36.02 8.93
CA PHE A 426 -24.62 36.25 7.91
C PHE A 426 -25.23 36.35 6.51
N ASP A 427 -24.78 37.34 5.77
CA ASP A 427 -25.16 37.53 4.36
C ASP A 427 -23.90 37.79 3.52
N SER A 428 -23.78 37.07 2.41
CA SER A 428 -22.57 37.09 1.56
C SER A 428 -22.38 38.42 0.80
N SER A 429 -23.45 39.15 0.52
CA SER A 429 -23.40 40.44 -0.14
C SER A 429 -22.88 41.52 0.82
N ARG A 430 -23.24 41.42 2.07
CA ARG A 430 -22.91 42.30 3.19
C ARG A 430 -21.60 41.91 3.88
N LYS A 431 -21.23 40.58 3.77
CA LYS A 431 -20.02 39.99 4.36
C LYS A 431 -19.90 40.14 5.87
N MET A 432 -21.00 40.18 6.60
CA MET A 432 -21.01 40.34 8.05
C MET A 432 -22.18 39.66 8.70
N MET A 433 -22.08 39.47 10.03
CA MET A 433 -23.11 38.92 10.92
C MET A 433 -23.14 39.77 12.18
N THR A 434 -24.35 39.95 12.74
CA THR A 434 -24.56 40.71 13.96
C THR A 434 -25.34 39.89 14.98
N THR A 435 -24.93 39.95 16.26
CA THR A 435 -25.66 39.35 17.38
C THR A 435 -25.87 40.41 18.46
N VAL A 436 -26.98 40.34 19.11
CA VAL A 436 -27.35 41.23 20.22
C VAL A 436 -27.51 40.45 21.51
N HIS A 437 -26.83 40.90 22.54
CA HIS A 437 -26.73 40.25 23.84
C HIS A 437 -27.22 41.17 24.95
N LYS A 438 -27.76 40.64 26.04
CA LYS A 438 -28.23 41.35 27.20
C LYS A 438 -27.47 40.87 28.44
N ASP A 439 -26.98 41.82 29.23
CA ASP A 439 -26.35 41.56 30.51
C ASP A 439 -27.40 41.40 31.66
N ALA A 440 -26.94 40.99 32.84
CA ALA A 440 -27.81 40.83 34.00
C ALA A 440 -28.44 42.17 34.48
N ASN A 441 -27.90 43.32 34.09
CA ASN A 441 -28.41 44.66 34.42
C ASN A 441 -29.44 45.15 33.41
N GLY A 442 -29.64 44.43 32.31
CA GLY A 442 -30.61 44.77 31.27
C GLY A 442 -29.98 45.63 30.15
N ASN A 443 -28.66 45.86 30.15
CA ASN A 443 -28.01 46.60 29.08
C ASN A 443 -27.88 45.73 27.84
N ALA A 444 -28.22 46.25 26.67
CA ALA A 444 -28.07 45.54 25.40
C ALA A 444 -26.73 45.93 24.73
N LEU A 445 -25.97 44.89 24.35
CA LEU A 445 -24.69 44.99 23.68
C LEU A 445 -24.73 44.21 22.36
N GLN A 446 -24.42 44.91 21.28
CA GLN A 446 -24.32 44.33 19.95
C GLN A 446 -22.86 44.01 19.61
N PHE A 447 -22.65 42.84 19.02
CA PHE A 447 -21.39 42.47 18.36
C PHE A 447 -21.66 42.22 16.88
N THR A 448 -20.81 42.79 16.03
CA THR A 448 -20.85 42.58 14.58
C THR A 448 -19.49 42.11 14.10
N LYS A 449 -19.43 40.91 13.53
CA LYS A 449 -18.22 40.34 12.91
C LYS A 449 -18.36 40.33 11.40
N GLY A 450 -17.24 40.51 10.68
CA GLY A 450 -17.26 40.39 9.21
C GLY A 450 -15.95 40.77 8.56
N ALA A 451 -16.02 41.02 7.24
CA ALA A 451 -14.87 41.44 6.47
C ALA A 451 -14.33 42.78 6.96
N PRO A 452 -13.02 42.92 7.19
CA PRO A 452 -12.42 44.16 7.76
C PRO A 452 -12.79 45.42 7.00
N ASP A 453 -12.75 45.38 5.67
CA ASP A 453 -13.09 46.49 4.77
C ASP A 453 -14.55 46.96 4.94
N GLU A 454 -15.47 46.09 5.26
CA GLU A 454 -16.89 46.40 5.46
C GLU A 454 -17.19 46.88 6.89
N ILE A 455 -16.56 46.26 7.90
CA ILE A 455 -16.74 46.64 9.30
C ILE A 455 -16.15 48.01 9.56
N ILE A 456 -14.93 48.28 9.09
CA ILE A 456 -14.22 49.57 9.33
C ILE A 456 -15.01 50.75 8.76
N LYS A 457 -15.63 50.65 7.59
CA LYS A 457 -16.45 51.66 6.97
C LYS A 457 -17.68 52.04 7.81
N ARG A 458 -18.14 51.17 8.68
CA ARG A 458 -19.34 51.34 9.54
C ARG A 458 -19.00 51.71 10.98
N CYS A 459 -17.69 51.84 11.31
CA CYS A 459 -17.19 52.23 12.62
C CYS A 459 -16.89 53.73 12.66
N THR A 460 -17.53 54.44 13.62
CA THR A 460 -17.25 55.85 13.93
C THR A 460 -16.35 55.96 15.16
N PHE A 461 -16.13 54.91 15.89
CA PHE A 461 -15.26 54.79 17.05
C PHE A 461 -14.34 53.59 16.98
N TYR A 462 -13.26 53.60 17.73
CA TYR A 462 -12.41 52.47 18.00
C TYR A 462 -12.12 52.35 19.51
N LEU A 463 -11.85 51.15 19.97
CA LEU A 463 -11.55 50.89 21.38
C LEU A 463 -10.05 51.10 21.65
N GLN A 464 -9.74 51.96 22.63
CA GLN A 464 -8.39 52.16 23.13
C GLN A 464 -8.42 52.15 24.66
N ASP A 465 -7.69 51.20 25.27
CA ASP A 465 -7.60 51.02 26.72
C ASP A 465 -8.95 50.99 27.43
N GLY A 466 -9.93 50.32 26.83
CA GLY A 466 -11.31 50.15 27.35
C GLY A 466 -12.21 51.38 27.14
N LYS A 467 -11.76 52.42 26.43
CA LYS A 467 -12.55 53.62 26.11
C LYS A 467 -12.84 53.73 24.62
N GLU A 468 -14.04 54.18 24.28
CA GLU A 468 -14.41 54.49 22.91
C GLU A 468 -13.81 55.86 22.51
N VAL A 469 -12.96 55.84 21.47
CA VAL A 469 -12.29 57.02 20.91
C VAL A 469 -12.80 57.22 19.48
N ALA A 470 -12.98 58.45 19.05
CA ALA A 470 -13.47 58.75 17.70
C ALA A 470 -12.49 58.22 16.63
N MET A 471 -13.01 57.57 15.60
CA MET A 471 -12.23 57.06 14.49
C MET A 471 -11.65 58.19 13.67
N THR A 472 -10.32 58.19 13.51
CA THR A 472 -9.62 59.17 12.66
C THR A 472 -9.18 58.49 11.36
N PRO A 473 -8.98 59.25 10.26
CA PRO A 473 -8.45 58.68 9.03
C PRO A 473 -7.10 57.96 9.24
N ASP A 474 -6.20 58.54 10.03
CA ASP A 474 -4.90 57.92 10.32
C ASP A 474 -5.06 56.57 11.05
N LYS A 475 -6.03 56.46 11.99
CA LYS A 475 -6.30 55.22 12.70
C LYS A 475 -6.95 54.16 11.79
N GLN A 476 -7.80 54.62 10.88
CA GLN A 476 -8.39 53.75 9.87
C GLN A 476 -7.32 53.17 8.95
N ASP A 477 -6.38 53.98 8.49
CA ASP A 477 -5.24 53.56 7.67
C ASP A 477 -4.31 52.59 8.44
N GLU A 478 -4.08 52.80 9.72
CA GLU A 478 -3.30 51.90 10.60
C GLU A 478 -3.97 50.53 10.69
N ILE A 479 -5.29 50.49 10.90
CA ILE A 479 -6.06 49.22 10.97
C ILE A 479 -6.04 48.47 9.61
N LEU A 480 -6.18 49.25 8.52
CA LEU A 480 -6.09 48.67 7.17
C LEU A 480 -4.67 48.16 6.85
N CYS A 481 -3.64 48.80 7.35
CA CYS A 481 -2.27 48.32 7.25
C CYS A 481 -2.08 47.01 8.02
N ALA A 482 -2.56 46.91 9.25
CA ALA A 482 -2.53 45.67 10.04
C ALA A 482 -3.31 44.53 9.35
N ASN A 483 -4.48 44.86 8.79
CA ASN A 483 -5.22 43.88 7.99
C ASN A 483 -4.42 43.39 6.79
N LYS A 484 -3.73 44.30 6.08
CA LYS A 484 -2.88 43.96 4.94
C LYS A 484 -1.70 43.10 5.35
N GLU A 485 -1.01 43.47 6.45
CA GLU A 485 0.11 42.66 6.96
C GLU A 485 -0.30 41.24 7.32
N MET A 486 -1.49 41.03 7.92
CA MET A 486 -2.04 39.73 8.18
C MET A 486 -2.39 39.00 6.87
N ALA A 487 -3.00 39.67 5.90
CA ALA A 487 -3.36 39.13 4.62
C ALA A 487 -2.13 38.72 3.78
N ASP A 488 -1.05 39.52 3.83
CA ASP A 488 0.23 39.22 3.15
C ASP A 488 0.91 37.96 3.74
N ARG A 489 0.60 37.59 4.99
CA ARG A 489 0.96 36.30 5.61
C ARG A 489 -0.04 35.15 5.33
N ALA A 490 -0.94 35.37 4.36
CA ALA A 490 -1.98 34.41 3.98
C ALA A 490 -3.01 34.08 5.09
N LEU A 491 -3.22 35.00 6.05
CA LEU A 491 -4.23 34.83 7.08
C LEU A 491 -5.60 35.26 6.54
N ARG A 492 -6.63 34.51 6.89
CA ARG A 492 -8.02 34.93 6.74
C ARG A 492 -8.35 35.87 7.88
N VAL A 493 -8.57 37.16 7.58
CA VAL A 493 -8.82 38.17 8.59
C VAL A 493 -10.30 38.44 8.76
N LEU A 494 -10.77 38.48 10.01
CA LEU A 494 -12.09 38.98 10.40
C LEU A 494 -11.93 40.13 11.38
N ALA A 495 -12.81 41.12 11.21
CA ALA A 495 -12.97 42.24 12.15
C ALA A 495 -14.17 42.00 13.05
N VAL A 496 -14.14 42.55 14.25
CA VAL A 496 -15.32 42.68 15.10
C VAL A 496 -15.45 44.12 15.61
N ALA A 497 -16.68 44.58 15.64
CA ALA A 497 -17.09 45.83 16.25
C ALA A 497 -18.19 45.61 17.30
N GLN A 498 -18.30 46.50 18.25
CA GLN A 498 -19.36 46.51 19.24
C GLN A 498 -20.19 47.79 19.16
N LYS A 499 -21.41 47.72 19.67
CA LYS A 499 -22.29 48.89 19.87
C LYS A 499 -23.15 48.69 21.09
N ARG A 500 -23.22 49.70 21.98
CA ARG A 500 -24.17 49.71 23.11
C ARG A 500 -25.49 50.22 22.61
N LEU A 501 -26.53 49.50 22.90
CA LEU A 501 -27.89 49.89 22.55
C LEU A 501 -28.62 50.45 23.77
N GLU A 502 -29.41 51.52 23.57
CA GLU A 502 -30.16 52.15 24.67
C GLU A 502 -31.26 51.27 25.24
N ALA A 503 -31.85 50.39 24.41
CA ALA A 503 -32.87 49.46 24.81
C ALA A 503 -32.93 48.25 23.84
N GLU A 504 -33.51 47.15 24.33
CA GLU A 504 -33.85 45.98 23.51
C GLU A 504 -34.90 46.35 22.48
N LYS A 505 -34.76 45.87 21.25
CA LYS A 505 -35.71 46.10 20.14
C LYS A 505 -36.42 44.84 19.81
N SER A 506 -37.62 44.96 19.28
CA SER A 506 -38.44 43.83 18.78
C SER A 506 -37.87 43.26 17.46
N GLU A 507 -37.18 44.06 16.71
CA GLU A 507 -36.56 43.70 15.43
C GLU A 507 -35.26 44.48 15.18
N TYR A 508 -34.24 43.82 14.64
CA TYR A 508 -32.94 44.40 14.30
C TYR A 508 -32.78 44.44 12.79
N THR A 509 -32.35 45.57 12.24
CA THR A 509 -32.20 45.77 10.80
C THR A 509 -30.79 46.22 10.42
N THR A 510 -30.36 45.83 9.22
CA THR A 510 -29.05 46.21 8.70
C THR A 510 -28.85 47.73 8.60
N GLU A 511 -29.90 48.46 8.21
CA GLU A 511 -29.84 49.91 8.00
C GLU A 511 -29.70 50.74 9.27
N ASN A 512 -30.23 50.26 10.37
CA ASN A 512 -30.28 51.00 11.63
C ASN A 512 -29.25 50.54 12.65
N ASP A 513 -28.88 49.24 12.63
CA ASP A 513 -28.08 48.65 13.70
C ASP A 513 -26.62 48.45 13.28
N GLU A 514 -26.35 48.22 12.01
CA GLU A 514 -24.96 48.04 11.53
C GLU A 514 -24.28 49.33 11.07
N LYS A 515 -24.42 50.40 11.87
CA LYS A 515 -23.76 51.70 11.68
C LYS A 515 -23.35 52.31 13.02
N ASP A 516 -22.46 53.25 12.97
CA ASP A 516 -21.96 53.94 14.13
C ASP A 516 -21.45 53.01 15.23
N MET A 517 -20.67 52.01 14.83
CA MET A 517 -20.10 51.01 15.70
C MET A 517 -18.69 51.43 16.22
N CYS A 518 -18.29 50.78 17.31
CA CYS A 518 -16.95 50.91 17.86
C CYS A 518 -16.11 49.67 17.44
N PHE A 519 -15.05 49.91 16.69
CA PHE A 519 -14.12 48.87 16.28
C PHE A 519 -13.37 48.28 17.48
N VAL A 520 -13.41 46.96 17.67
CA VAL A 520 -12.75 46.24 18.77
C VAL A 520 -11.40 45.68 18.32
N GLY A 521 -11.37 44.97 17.17
CA GLY A 521 -10.12 44.37 16.70
C GLY A 521 -10.26 43.50 15.47
N LEU A 522 -9.11 42.94 15.06
CA LEU A 522 -8.98 41.96 14.00
C LEU A 522 -8.48 40.64 14.58
N VAL A 523 -8.92 39.54 14.00
CA VAL A 523 -8.31 38.22 14.20
C VAL A 523 -7.86 37.65 12.85
N GLY A 524 -6.61 37.15 12.80
CA GLY A 524 -6.04 36.47 11.65
C GLY A 524 -6.02 34.96 11.90
N MET A 525 -6.61 34.19 11.01
CA MET A 525 -6.70 32.76 11.14
C MET A 525 -6.20 32.05 9.89
N ILE A 526 -5.69 30.84 10.07
CA ILE A 526 -5.18 29.99 9.01
C ILE A 526 -5.53 28.53 9.32
N ASP A 527 -5.60 27.71 8.30
CA ASP A 527 -5.54 26.25 8.44
C ASP A 527 -4.05 25.86 8.55
N PRO A 528 -3.55 25.51 9.74
CA PRO A 528 -2.11 25.34 9.95
C PRO A 528 -1.57 24.12 9.25
N VAL A 529 -0.36 24.23 8.77
CA VAL A 529 0.41 23.10 8.24
C VAL A 529 0.62 22.04 9.33
N ARG A 530 0.48 20.78 8.97
CA ARG A 530 0.79 19.66 9.89
C ARG A 530 2.29 19.67 10.22
N PRO A 531 2.70 19.49 11.48
CA PRO A 531 4.12 19.55 11.89
C PRO A 531 5.00 18.52 11.16
N GLU A 532 4.44 17.36 10.80
CA GLU A 532 5.15 16.25 10.17
C GLU A 532 5.43 16.48 8.69
N VAL A 533 4.73 17.42 8.04
CA VAL A 533 4.80 17.62 6.59
C VAL A 533 6.13 18.21 6.17
N LYS A 534 6.64 19.20 6.89
CA LYS A 534 7.93 19.81 6.55
C LYS A 534 9.11 18.84 6.56
N PRO A 535 9.30 18.02 7.62
CA PRO A 535 10.30 16.94 7.60
C PRO A 535 10.10 15.94 6.45
N ALA A 536 8.84 15.59 6.14
CA ALA A 536 8.52 14.68 5.06
C ALA A 536 8.88 15.26 3.67
N ILE A 537 8.65 16.55 3.44
CA ILE A 537 9.07 17.23 2.19
C ILE A 537 10.59 17.26 2.06
N ASP A 538 11.31 17.52 3.16
CA ASP A 538 12.77 17.47 3.18
C ASP A 538 13.29 16.06 2.88
N GLU A 539 12.61 15.03 3.36
CA GLU A 539 12.90 13.63 3.04
C GLU A 539 12.62 13.31 1.57
N CYS A 540 11.50 13.78 1.01
CA CYS A 540 11.19 13.66 -0.43
C CYS A 540 12.34 14.21 -1.29
N ARG A 541 12.83 15.40 -0.98
CA ARG A 541 13.94 16.02 -1.73
C ARG A 541 15.22 15.18 -1.69
N LYS A 542 15.59 14.67 -0.51
CA LYS A 542 16.74 13.76 -0.35
C LYS A 542 16.55 12.47 -1.14
N ALA A 543 15.32 12.00 -1.22
CA ALA A 543 14.92 10.79 -1.94
C ALA A 543 14.77 11.00 -3.46
N GLY A 544 14.99 12.22 -3.98
CA GLY A 544 14.78 12.56 -5.39
C GLY A 544 13.32 12.56 -5.81
N ILE A 545 12.39 12.79 -4.87
CA ILE A 545 10.94 12.88 -5.10
C ILE A 545 10.56 14.34 -5.08
N ARG A 546 9.76 14.77 -6.06
CA ARG A 546 9.28 16.15 -6.16
C ARG A 546 7.84 16.24 -5.62
N PRO A 547 7.62 16.95 -4.50
CA PRO A 547 6.28 17.28 -4.06
C PRO A 547 5.70 18.39 -4.93
N VAL A 548 4.42 18.26 -5.29
CA VAL A 548 3.64 19.22 -6.07
C VAL A 548 2.37 19.52 -5.31
N MET A 549 2.09 20.78 -5.02
CA MET A 549 0.89 21.22 -4.33
C MET A 549 -0.18 21.67 -5.34
N ILE A 550 -1.38 21.14 -5.18
CA ILE A 550 -2.54 21.47 -6.00
C ILE A 550 -3.66 21.96 -5.06
N THR A 551 -4.24 23.14 -5.32
CA THR A 551 -5.25 23.73 -4.43
C THR A 551 -6.25 24.62 -5.15
N GLY A 552 -7.47 24.70 -4.61
CA GLY A 552 -8.47 25.70 -4.99
C GLY A 552 -8.21 27.10 -4.41
N ASP A 553 -7.23 27.25 -3.49
CA ASP A 553 -6.92 28.51 -2.81
C ASP A 553 -6.34 29.57 -3.75
N HIS A 554 -6.32 30.79 -3.24
CA HIS A 554 -5.66 31.93 -3.92
C HIS A 554 -4.16 31.67 -4.09
N LYS A 555 -3.58 32.19 -5.20
CA LYS A 555 -2.17 31.99 -5.56
C LYS A 555 -1.22 32.42 -4.43
N ASP A 556 -1.46 33.58 -3.82
CA ASP A 556 -0.59 34.12 -2.77
C ASP A 556 -0.58 33.23 -1.51
N THR A 557 -1.75 32.75 -1.08
CA THR A 557 -1.87 31.78 0.01
C THR A 557 -1.12 30.49 -0.30
N ALA A 558 -1.29 29.96 -1.51
CA ALA A 558 -0.62 28.75 -1.95
C ALA A 558 0.90 28.90 -2.00
N VAL A 559 1.39 30.06 -2.51
CA VAL A 559 2.81 30.39 -2.56
C VAL A 559 3.40 30.51 -1.15
N ALA A 560 2.73 31.23 -0.23
CA ALA A 560 3.21 31.41 1.14
C ALA A 560 3.39 30.06 1.85
N ILE A 561 2.40 29.18 1.79
CA ILE A 561 2.45 27.83 2.39
C ILE A 561 3.53 26.97 1.71
N ALA A 562 3.61 27.00 0.39
CA ALA A 562 4.59 26.22 -0.36
C ALA A 562 6.03 26.65 -0.09
N MET A 563 6.28 27.95 0.09
CA MET A 563 7.58 28.49 0.51
C MET A 563 7.92 28.08 1.95
N GLN A 564 6.96 28.18 2.88
CA GLN A 564 7.13 27.75 4.27
C GLN A 564 7.50 26.27 4.36
N LEU A 565 6.84 25.42 3.58
CA LEU A 565 7.12 23.99 3.48
C LEU A 565 8.40 23.70 2.69
N GLY A 566 8.85 24.65 1.89
CA GLY A 566 9.98 24.48 0.99
C GLY A 566 9.66 23.72 -0.28
N ILE A 567 8.39 23.58 -0.69
CA ILE A 567 8.01 22.99 -1.98
C ILE A 567 8.56 23.80 -3.14
N ILE A 568 8.51 25.13 -3.03
CA ILE A 568 9.11 26.07 -3.97
C ILE A 568 10.10 27.00 -3.28
N THR A 569 10.97 27.60 -4.06
CA THR A 569 11.94 28.61 -3.61
C THR A 569 11.67 29.98 -4.24
N ASP A 570 10.86 30.01 -5.30
CA ASP A 570 10.53 31.22 -6.04
C ASP A 570 9.04 31.22 -6.43
N PRO A 571 8.32 32.35 -6.27
CA PRO A 571 6.90 32.46 -6.66
C PRO A 571 6.60 32.15 -8.13
N SER A 572 7.57 32.27 -9.04
CA SER A 572 7.40 31.91 -10.47
C SER A 572 7.15 30.43 -10.70
N GLN A 573 7.44 29.58 -9.71
CA GLN A 573 7.16 28.15 -9.75
C GLN A 573 5.67 27.82 -9.45
N ALA A 574 4.83 28.87 -9.29
CA ALA A 574 3.39 28.74 -9.07
C ALA A 574 2.60 29.28 -10.26
N ILE A 575 1.57 28.53 -10.68
CA ILE A 575 0.66 28.90 -11.77
C ILE A 575 -0.79 28.78 -11.30
N THR A 576 -1.69 29.60 -11.85
CA THR A 576 -3.15 29.48 -11.61
C THR A 576 -3.83 28.65 -12.67
N GLY A 577 -5.04 28.12 -12.35
CA GLY A 577 -5.85 27.41 -13.33
C GLY A 577 -6.16 28.25 -14.58
N ALA A 578 -6.50 29.53 -14.41
CA ALA A 578 -6.76 30.46 -15.52
C ALA A 578 -5.52 30.76 -16.40
N GLU A 579 -4.32 30.74 -15.83
CA GLU A 579 -3.07 30.80 -16.58
C GLU A 579 -2.80 29.47 -17.31
N LEU A 580 -3.10 28.36 -16.67
CA LEU A 580 -2.95 27.01 -17.23
C LEU A 580 -3.88 26.78 -18.45
N ASP A 581 -5.11 27.31 -18.43
CA ASP A 581 -6.06 27.20 -19.53
C ASP A 581 -5.58 27.86 -20.83
N LYS A 582 -4.64 28.81 -20.73
CA LYS A 582 -4.06 29.51 -21.89
C LYS A 582 -2.92 28.72 -22.55
N ILE A 583 -2.43 27.66 -21.93
CA ILE A 583 -1.32 26.85 -22.42
C ILE A 583 -1.88 25.61 -23.09
N SER A 584 -1.42 25.25 -24.29
CA SER A 584 -1.81 24.00 -24.94
C SER A 584 -1.33 22.77 -24.14
N ASP A 585 -1.94 21.60 -24.36
CA ASP A 585 -1.52 20.36 -23.65
C ASP A 585 -0.09 19.94 -24.01
N GLU A 586 0.33 20.17 -25.25
CA GLU A 586 1.69 19.87 -25.73
C GLU A 586 2.71 20.79 -25.07
N ASP A 587 2.44 22.09 -25.03
CA ASP A 587 3.33 23.08 -24.39
C ASP A 587 3.37 22.85 -22.89
N PHE A 588 2.22 22.58 -22.26
CA PHE A 588 2.17 22.30 -20.82
C PHE A 588 2.93 21.02 -20.46
N ALA A 589 2.80 19.96 -21.26
CA ALA A 589 3.59 18.75 -21.06
C ALA A 589 5.11 19.02 -21.14
N ASN A 590 5.55 19.97 -21.99
CA ASN A 590 6.95 20.38 -22.04
C ASN A 590 7.38 21.22 -20.84
N ASP A 591 6.49 22.03 -20.31
CA ASP A 591 6.76 23.04 -19.29
C ASP A 591 6.39 22.61 -17.86
N VAL A 592 5.77 21.43 -17.67
CA VAL A 592 5.27 20.95 -16.38
C VAL A 592 6.33 20.97 -15.27
N GLU A 593 7.60 20.76 -15.61
CA GLU A 593 8.73 20.77 -14.66
C GLU A 593 9.04 22.17 -14.11
N LYS A 594 8.53 23.26 -14.74
CA LYS A 594 8.69 24.61 -14.24
C LYS A 594 7.87 24.88 -12.98
N TYR A 595 6.75 24.16 -12.81
CA TYR A 595 5.78 24.44 -11.77
C TYR A 595 5.74 23.33 -10.72
N SER A 596 5.58 23.71 -9.46
CA SER A 596 5.35 22.81 -8.33
C SER A 596 4.15 23.23 -7.48
N VAL A 597 3.50 24.35 -7.82
CA VAL A 597 2.28 24.86 -7.16
C VAL A 597 1.26 25.24 -8.20
N TYR A 598 0.06 24.68 -8.06
CA TYR A 598 -1.09 24.97 -8.90
C TYR A 598 -2.22 25.49 -8.03
N ALA A 599 -2.60 26.75 -8.22
CA ALA A 599 -3.57 27.48 -7.41
C ALA A 599 -4.86 27.77 -8.19
N ARG A 600 -6.00 27.91 -7.51
CA ARG A 600 -7.33 28.12 -8.12
C ARG A 600 -7.64 27.13 -9.23
N VAL A 601 -7.32 25.86 -9.01
CA VAL A 601 -7.54 24.79 -10.00
C VAL A 601 -8.96 24.23 -9.86
N GLN A 602 -9.51 23.80 -10.98
CA GLN A 602 -10.75 23.03 -11.11
C GLN A 602 -10.43 21.54 -11.24
N PRO A 603 -11.40 20.63 -11.10
CA PRO A 603 -11.18 19.18 -11.21
C PRO A 603 -10.48 18.73 -12.50
N GLU A 604 -10.83 19.34 -13.63
CA GLU A 604 -10.23 19.04 -14.93
C GLU A 604 -8.73 19.35 -14.94
N HIS A 605 -8.32 20.45 -14.30
CA HIS A 605 -6.92 20.83 -14.18
C HIS A 605 -6.12 19.77 -13.40
N LYS A 606 -6.68 19.18 -12.32
CA LYS A 606 -6.01 18.14 -11.55
C LYS A 606 -5.66 16.94 -12.44
N THR A 607 -6.60 16.50 -13.26
CA THR A 607 -6.38 15.41 -14.21
C THR A 607 -5.34 15.78 -15.27
N ARG A 608 -5.40 17.00 -15.78
CA ARG A 608 -4.44 17.51 -16.78
C ARG A 608 -3.01 17.56 -16.24
N ILE A 609 -2.84 18.02 -14.99
CA ILE A 609 -1.53 18.07 -14.32
C ILE A 609 -0.93 16.67 -14.16
N VAL A 610 -1.72 15.70 -13.66
CA VAL A 610 -1.29 14.31 -13.50
C VAL A 610 -0.87 13.72 -14.85
N ASN A 611 -1.69 13.90 -15.90
CA ASN A 611 -1.40 13.40 -17.22
C ASN A 611 -0.13 14.01 -17.84
N ALA A 612 0.14 15.31 -17.61
CA ALA A 612 1.36 15.96 -18.08
C ALA A 612 2.64 15.37 -17.44
N TRP A 613 2.63 15.13 -16.14
CA TRP A 613 3.74 14.47 -15.46
C TRP A 613 3.95 13.03 -15.96
N ARG A 614 2.87 12.26 -16.15
CA ARG A 614 2.93 10.89 -16.68
C ARG A 614 3.41 10.85 -18.13
N ALA A 615 2.99 11.81 -18.97
CA ALA A 615 3.45 11.93 -20.36
C ALA A 615 4.97 12.13 -20.46
N LYS A 616 5.59 12.80 -19.48
CA LYS A 616 7.06 12.90 -19.34
C LYS A 616 7.71 11.58 -18.90
N GLY A 617 6.94 10.59 -18.51
CA GLY A 617 7.43 9.29 -18.01
C GLY A 617 7.72 9.24 -16.52
N TYR A 618 7.30 10.22 -15.75
CA TYR A 618 7.41 10.22 -14.30
C TYR A 618 6.33 9.35 -13.66
N ILE A 619 6.69 8.58 -12.66
CA ILE A 619 5.74 7.86 -11.81
C ILE A 619 5.12 8.83 -10.81
N THR A 620 3.82 9.04 -10.98
CA THR A 620 3.08 10.10 -10.31
C THR A 620 2.05 9.53 -9.32
N ALA A 621 2.12 9.98 -8.07
CA ALA A 621 1.09 9.78 -7.07
C ALA A 621 0.16 11.00 -7.01
N MET A 622 -1.15 10.80 -6.79
CA MET A 622 -2.14 11.87 -6.63
C MET A 622 -3.02 11.60 -5.43
N THR A 623 -3.15 12.60 -4.56
CA THR A 623 -4.03 12.56 -3.39
C THR A 623 -5.31 13.35 -3.62
N GLY A 624 -6.39 12.96 -2.96
CA GLY A 624 -7.63 13.72 -2.93
C GLY A 624 -8.66 13.12 -1.99
N ASP A 625 -9.65 13.91 -1.63
CA ASP A 625 -10.71 13.55 -0.69
C ASP A 625 -12.13 13.68 -1.28
N GLY A 626 -12.30 14.55 -2.28
CA GLY A 626 -13.61 14.85 -2.89
C GLY A 626 -13.94 14.00 -4.12
N VAL A 627 -15.22 13.93 -4.45
CA VAL A 627 -15.72 13.30 -5.70
C VAL A 627 -15.00 13.87 -6.92
N ASN A 628 -14.69 15.16 -6.88
CA ASN A 628 -14.00 15.89 -7.94
C ASN A 628 -12.55 15.43 -8.19
N ASP A 629 -11.95 14.73 -7.22
CA ASP A 629 -10.58 14.23 -7.30
C ASP A 629 -10.51 12.82 -7.88
N ALA A 630 -11.62 12.10 -7.88
CA ALA A 630 -11.67 10.71 -8.31
C ALA A 630 -11.08 10.46 -9.72
N PRO A 631 -11.34 11.31 -10.75
CA PRO A 631 -10.73 11.14 -12.06
C PRO A 631 -9.20 11.29 -12.04
N SER A 632 -8.67 12.25 -11.29
CA SER A 632 -7.22 12.48 -11.19
C SER A 632 -6.51 11.38 -10.38
N ILE A 633 -7.16 10.88 -9.31
CA ILE A 633 -6.69 9.74 -8.51
C ILE A 633 -6.63 8.48 -9.37
N LYS A 634 -7.69 8.19 -10.14
CA LYS A 634 -7.75 7.02 -11.03
C LYS A 634 -6.72 7.07 -12.16
N ASN A 635 -6.42 8.26 -12.67
CA ASN A 635 -5.46 8.47 -13.75
C ASN A 635 -4.00 8.49 -13.28
N ALA A 636 -3.73 8.65 -12.00
CA ALA A 636 -2.38 8.58 -11.46
C ALA A 636 -1.81 7.15 -11.56
N ASP A 637 -0.47 7.03 -11.49
CA ASP A 637 0.16 5.71 -11.35
C ASP A 637 -0.09 5.12 -9.97
N ILE A 638 -0.32 6.00 -8.98
CA ILE A 638 -0.73 5.66 -7.62
C ILE A 638 -1.80 6.64 -7.18
N GLY A 639 -3.03 6.17 -7.10
CA GLY A 639 -4.13 6.92 -6.51
C GLY A 639 -4.13 6.78 -4.99
N VAL A 640 -4.20 7.91 -4.27
CA VAL A 640 -4.19 7.97 -2.80
C VAL A 640 -5.48 8.63 -2.32
N GLY A 641 -6.33 7.88 -1.63
CA GLY A 641 -7.55 8.38 -1.03
C GLY A 641 -7.37 8.71 0.45
N MET A 642 -8.07 9.74 0.91
CA MET A 642 -8.13 10.08 2.35
C MET A 642 -9.07 9.12 3.07
N GLY A 643 -8.71 8.71 4.28
CA GLY A 643 -9.48 7.74 5.07
C GLY A 643 -10.53 8.40 5.96
N ILE A 644 -10.24 9.57 6.51
CA ILE A 644 -11.11 10.34 7.41
C ILE A 644 -12.02 11.24 6.58
N THR A 645 -11.44 12.18 5.81
CA THR A 645 -12.19 13.18 5.04
C THR A 645 -12.63 12.68 3.67
N GLY A 646 -12.01 11.59 3.17
CA GLY A 646 -12.26 11.08 1.83
C GLY A 646 -13.64 10.49 1.66
N THR A 647 -14.27 10.80 0.52
CA THR A 647 -15.54 10.19 0.10
C THR A 647 -15.34 8.72 -0.31
N ASP A 648 -16.41 7.94 -0.29
CA ASP A 648 -16.36 6.54 -0.73
C ASP A 648 -15.90 6.41 -2.19
N VAL A 649 -16.20 7.42 -3.02
CA VAL A 649 -15.76 7.48 -4.42
C VAL A 649 -14.25 7.48 -4.52
N THR A 650 -13.59 8.39 -3.78
CA THR A 650 -12.13 8.49 -3.77
C THR A 650 -11.50 7.24 -3.19
N LYS A 651 -12.06 6.70 -2.09
CA LYS A 651 -11.61 5.44 -1.50
C LYS A 651 -11.72 4.26 -2.48
N ASN A 652 -12.79 4.22 -3.29
CA ASN A 652 -13.03 3.12 -4.24
C ASN A 652 -12.09 3.13 -5.44
N VAL A 653 -11.70 4.28 -5.96
CA VAL A 653 -10.77 4.39 -7.09
C VAL A 653 -9.31 4.36 -6.66
N ALA A 654 -9.00 4.65 -5.39
CA ALA A 654 -7.64 4.72 -4.88
C ALA A 654 -6.95 3.35 -4.84
N ASP A 655 -5.64 3.35 -5.02
CA ASP A 655 -4.75 2.20 -4.84
C ASP A 655 -4.27 2.07 -3.39
N MET A 656 -4.24 3.19 -2.67
CA MET A 656 -3.85 3.29 -1.26
C MET A 656 -4.79 4.26 -0.52
N ILE A 657 -5.12 3.95 0.73
CA ILE A 657 -5.93 4.80 1.61
C ILE A 657 -5.09 5.18 2.83
N LEU A 658 -5.09 6.47 3.19
CA LEU A 658 -4.43 7.00 4.39
C LEU A 658 -5.44 7.10 5.53
N THR A 659 -5.27 6.32 6.59
CA THR A 659 -6.22 6.34 7.73
C THR A 659 -6.06 7.56 8.63
N ASP A 660 -5.01 8.34 8.44
CA ASP A 660 -4.68 9.57 9.18
C ASP A 660 -4.68 10.85 8.32
N ASP A 661 -5.04 10.72 7.05
CA ASP A 661 -5.05 11.80 6.06
C ASP A 661 -3.75 12.64 6.02
N ASN A 662 -2.60 12.03 6.32
CA ASN A 662 -1.34 12.72 6.49
C ASN A 662 -0.37 12.49 5.33
N PHE A 663 0.15 13.58 4.75
CA PHE A 663 1.17 13.53 3.68
C PHE A 663 2.43 12.75 4.09
N ALA A 664 2.86 12.85 5.34
CA ALA A 664 4.05 12.14 5.84
C ALA A 664 3.89 10.62 5.75
N THR A 665 2.66 10.11 5.85
CA THR A 665 2.35 8.70 5.68
C THR A 665 2.59 8.22 4.25
N ILE A 666 2.36 9.06 3.24
CA ILE A 666 2.70 8.74 1.83
C ILE A 666 4.21 8.55 1.69
N VAL A 667 4.99 9.46 2.25
CA VAL A 667 6.47 9.41 2.19
C VAL A 667 7.00 8.16 2.90
N SER A 668 6.44 7.85 4.06
CA SER A 668 6.73 6.60 4.79
C SER A 668 6.38 5.36 3.97
N ALA A 669 5.24 5.36 3.27
CA ALA A 669 4.82 4.26 2.39
C ALA A 669 5.75 4.11 1.18
N VAL A 670 6.25 5.19 0.59
CA VAL A 670 7.27 5.14 -0.47
C VAL A 670 8.55 4.49 0.06
N GLY A 671 9.01 4.89 1.24
CA GLY A 671 10.18 4.29 1.89
C GLY A 671 10.01 2.79 2.13
N GLU A 672 8.82 2.37 2.57
CA GLU A 672 8.48 0.96 2.76
C GLU A 672 8.41 0.20 1.43
N GLY A 673 7.84 0.79 0.38
CA GLY A 673 7.81 0.23 -0.97
C GLY A 673 9.24 -0.02 -1.52
N ARG A 674 10.16 0.93 -1.31
CA ARG A 674 11.59 0.77 -1.66
C ARG A 674 12.24 -0.36 -0.86
N ARG A 675 11.97 -0.46 0.44
CA ARG A 675 12.46 -1.54 1.30
C ARG A 675 11.99 -2.91 0.83
N ILE A 676 10.70 -3.04 0.54
CA ILE A 676 10.11 -4.30 0.07
C ILE A 676 10.78 -4.73 -1.23
N TYR A 677 10.94 -3.82 -2.18
CA TYR A 677 11.58 -4.12 -3.45
C TYR A 677 13.06 -4.52 -3.27
N ASP A 678 13.82 -3.82 -2.43
CA ASP A 678 15.20 -4.18 -2.11
C ASP A 678 15.29 -5.56 -1.49
N ASN A 679 14.41 -5.91 -0.57
CA ASN A 679 14.38 -7.22 0.07
C ASN A 679 14.00 -8.34 -0.92
N ILE A 680 13.04 -8.06 -1.83
CA ILE A 680 12.73 -8.97 -2.93
C ILE A 680 13.98 -9.22 -3.79
N ARG A 681 14.73 -8.17 -4.14
CA ARG A 681 15.98 -8.31 -4.90
C ARG A 681 17.03 -9.11 -4.15
N LYS A 682 17.17 -8.94 -2.83
CA LYS A 682 18.07 -9.73 -1.99
C LYS A 682 17.73 -11.20 -2.06
N SER A 683 16.45 -11.56 -1.90
CA SER A 683 15.99 -12.95 -1.99
C SER A 683 16.15 -13.53 -3.39
N ILE A 684 15.84 -12.77 -4.45
CA ILE A 684 16.05 -13.21 -5.84
C ILE A 684 17.52 -13.46 -6.12
N GLN A 685 18.42 -12.54 -5.75
CA GLN A 685 19.84 -12.69 -5.98
C GLN A 685 20.42 -13.87 -5.22
N PHE A 686 19.98 -14.10 -3.99
CA PHE A 686 20.36 -15.24 -3.18
C PHE A 686 19.97 -16.55 -3.88
N LEU A 687 18.68 -16.76 -4.19
CA LEU A 687 18.19 -17.97 -4.82
C LEU A 687 18.84 -18.25 -6.17
N LEU A 688 18.99 -17.22 -7.02
CA LEU A 688 19.61 -17.41 -8.34
C LEU A 688 21.13 -17.71 -8.25
N ALA A 689 21.84 -17.17 -7.25
CA ALA A 689 23.26 -17.46 -7.05
C ALA A 689 23.46 -18.89 -6.53
N SER A 690 22.59 -19.35 -5.63
CA SER A 690 22.56 -20.71 -5.10
C SER A 690 22.33 -21.73 -6.22
N ASN A 691 21.21 -21.60 -6.94
CA ASN A 691 20.91 -22.49 -8.06
C ASN A 691 21.99 -22.50 -9.15
N LEU A 692 22.60 -21.35 -9.43
CA LEU A 692 23.72 -21.30 -10.38
C LEU A 692 24.92 -22.09 -9.88
N SER A 693 25.20 -22.08 -8.58
CA SER A 693 26.31 -22.85 -7.99
C SER A 693 26.08 -24.35 -8.09
N GLU A 694 24.84 -24.80 -7.85
CA GLU A 694 24.44 -26.19 -7.99
C GLU A 694 24.60 -26.68 -9.44
N VAL A 695 24.05 -25.90 -10.40
CA VAL A 695 24.14 -26.21 -11.83
C VAL A 695 25.60 -26.31 -12.30
N LEU A 696 26.41 -25.31 -11.93
CA LEU A 696 27.85 -25.30 -12.31
C LEU A 696 28.62 -26.46 -11.67
N SER A 697 28.30 -26.79 -10.40
CA SER A 697 28.96 -27.92 -9.71
C SER A 697 28.65 -29.25 -10.39
N ILE A 698 27.40 -29.49 -10.75
CA ILE A 698 27.00 -30.73 -11.47
C ILE A 698 27.59 -30.73 -12.88
N PHE A 699 27.55 -29.60 -13.59
CA PHE A 699 28.07 -29.48 -14.93
C PHE A 699 29.58 -29.79 -14.97
N ILE A 700 30.39 -29.19 -14.10
CA ILE A 700 31.81 -29.42 -13.99
C ILE A 700 32.14 -30.86 -13.57
N ALA A 701 31.42 -31.39 -12.58
CA ALA A 701 31.57 -32.76 -12.13
C ALA A 701 31.31 -33.78 -13.25
N THR A 702 30.22 -33.58 -14.01
CA THR A 702 29.85 -34.43 -15.14
C THR A 702 30.93 -34.38 -16.25
N LEU A 703 31.42 -33.20 -16.59
CA LEU A 703 32.51 -33.04 -17.56
C LEU A 703 33.79 -33.71 -17.08
N ALA A 704 34.09 -33.62 -15.78
CA ALA A 704 35.28 -34.24 -15.18
C ALA A 704 35.09 -35.76 -14.90
N GLY A 705 33.87 -36.27 -14.95
CA GLY A 705 33.55 -37.70 -14.88
C GLY A 705 33.38 -38.26 -13.48
N PHE A 706 32.82 -37.46 -12.56
CA PHE A 706 32.43 -37.90 -11.24
C PHE A 706 31.05 -37.37 -10.89
N THR A 707 30.37 -38.00 -9.93
CA THR A 707 29.06 -37.57 -9.45
C THR A 707 29.26 -36.82 -8.13
N ILE A 708 28.88 -35.52 -8.11
CA ILE A 708 29.03 -34.69 -6.92
C ILE A 708 27.78 -34.68 -6.08
N PHE A 709 26.58 -34.62 -6.70
CA PHE A 709 25.30 -34.61 -6.02
C PHE A 709 24.28 -35.57 -6.65
N LYS A 710 23.40 -36.11 -5.80
CA LYS A 710 22.20 -36.85 -6.19
C LYS A 710 20.98 -35.94 -6.17
N PRO A 711 19.87 -36.30 -6.85
CA PRO A 711 18.64 -35.50 -6.84
C PRO A 711 18.12 -35.19 -5.43
N ALA A 712 18.22 -36.15 -4.51
CA ALA A 712 17.80 -35.98 -3.12
C ALA A 712 18.58 -34.88 -2.39
N HIS A 713 19.88 -34.75 -2.64
CA HIS A 713 20.74 -33.69 -2.06
C HIS A 713 20.26 -32.32 -2.47
N LEU A 714 19.99 -32.11 -3.75
CA LEU A 714 19.55 -30.83 -4.33
C LEU A 714 18.18 -30.42 -3.87
N LEU A 715 17.25 -31.40 -3.80
CA LEU A 715 15.92 -31.14 -3.24
C LEU A 715 15.98 -30.68 -1.78
N TRP A 716 16.87 -31.31 -0.98
CA TRP A 716 17.11 -30.89 0.40
C TRP A 716 17.63 -29.47 0.48
N ILE A 717 18.62 -29.15 -0.33
CA ILE A 717 19.25 -27.83 -0.38
C ILE A 717 18.20 -26.77 -0.73
N ASN A 718 17.51 -26.90 -1.85
CA ASN A 718 16.50 -25.98 -2.32
C ASN A 718 15.35 -25.78 -1.31
N LEU A 719 14.95 -26.84 -0.62
CA LEU A 719 13.82 -26.77 0.32
C LEU A 719 14.22 -26.19 1.68
N ILE A 720 15.37 -26.60 2.23
CA ILE A 720 15.74 -26.31 3.63
C ILE A 720 16.75 -25.17 3.71
N THR A 721 17.80 -25.19 2.88
CA THR A 721 18.87 -24.18 2.98
C THR A 721 18.58 -22.92 2.19
N ASP A 722 17.71 -22.98 1.18
CA ASP A 722 17.36 -21.84 0.35
C ASP A 722 16.05 -21.16 0.76
N CYS A 723 14.94 -21.90 0.93
CA CYS A 723 13.63 -21.28 1.16
C CYS A 723 13.56 -20.51 2.47
N PHE A 724 14.05 -21.05 3.59
CA PHE A 724 13.93 -20.36 4.90
C PHE A 724 14.80 -19.09 4.96
N PRO A 725 16.07 -19.08 4.54
CA PRO A 725 16.85 -17.85 4.48
C PRO A 725 16.29 -16.83 3.48
N ALA A 726 15.81 -17.23 2.30
CA ALA A 726 15.20 -16.34 1.33
C ALA A 726 13.97 -15.60 1.87
N LEU A 727 13.08 -16.30 2.58
CA LEU A 727 11.94 -15.70 3.28
C LEU A 727 12.39 -14.72 4.37
N SER A 728 13.42 -15.08 5.11
CA SER A 728 13.96 -14.26 6.20
C SER A 728 14.63 -12.98 5.69
N LEU A 729 15.25 -13.01 4.51
CA LEU A 729 15.76 -11.82 3.81
C LEU A 729 14.65 -10.85 3.44
N GLY A 730 13.44 -11.35 3.15
CA GLY A 730 12.25 -10.53 2.93
C GLY A 730 11.85 -9.67 4.13
N MET A 731 12.28 -10.05 5.34
CA MET A 731 12.01 -9.33 6.59
C MET A 731 13.16 -8.39 7.01
N GLU A 732 14.18 -8.19 6.18
CA GLU A 732 15.32 -7.34 6.49
C GLU A 732 14.89 -5.90 6.72
N ALA A 733 15.52 -5.23 7.67
CA ALA A 733 15.28 -3.82 7.96
C ALA A 733 15.70 -2.93 6.77
N PRO A 734 15.12 -1.72 6.60
CA PRO A 734 15.54 -0.82 5.55
C PRO A 734 17.01 -0.43 5.71
N GLU A 735 17.73 -0.34 4.60
CA GLU A 735 19.08 0.22 4.60
C GLU A 735 19.02 1.72 4.89
N SER A 736 20.05 2.27 5.53
CA SER A 736 20.06 3.67 6.00
C SER A 736 19.96 4.69 4.87
N ASP A 737 20.23 4.29 3.64
CA ASP A 737 20.22 5.15 2.45
C ASP A 737 18.96 5.03 1.59
N VAL A 738 17.95 4.26 2.03
CA VAL A 738 16.75 3.95 1.24
C VAL A 738 16.00 5.21 0.77
N MET A 739 15.96 6.24 1.62
CA MET A 739 15.37 7.55 1.33
C MET A 739 16.42 8.64 1.02
N SER A 740 17.63 8.23 0.64
CA SER A 740 18.70 9.11 0.14
C SER A 740 19.10 8.78 -1.29
N ARG A 741 18.52 7.71 -1.85
CA ARG A 741 18.73 7.27 -3.24
C ARG A 741 17.64 7.86 -4.16
N PRO A 742 17.97 8.22 -5.42
CA PRO A 742 16.96 8.60 -6.39
C PRO A 742 15.99 7.44 -6.66
N PRO A 743 14.76 7.72 -7.11
CA PRO A 743 13.81 6.70 -7.51
C PRO A 743 14.37 5.82 -8.63
N ARG A 744 14.10 4.52 -8.57
CA ARG A 744 14.47 3.62 -9.66
C ARG A 744 13.58 3.83 -10.87
N ASN A 745 14.10 3.48 -12.05
CA ASN A 745 13.29 3.45 -13.25
C ASN A 745 12.35 2.22 -13.21
N SER A 746 11.06 2.42 -13.41
CA SER A 746 10.05 1.35 -13.43
C SER A 746 10.25 0.35 -14.58
N LYS A 747 10.96 0.76 -15.65
CA LYS A 747 11.28 -0.07 -16.81
C LYS A 747 12.48 -0.99 -16.59
N ASP A 748 13.27 -0.76 -15.53
CA ASP A 748 14.44 -1.59 -15.25
C ASP A 748 14.07 -3.07 -15.10
N GLY A 749 14.83 -3.94 -15.74
CA GLY A 749 14.69 -5.39 -15.61
C GLY A 749 15.20 -5.89 -14.25
N ILE A 750 14.89 -7.13 -13.90
CA ILE A 750 15.33 -7.77 -12.64
C ILE A 750 16.87 -7.75 -12.52
N PHE A 751 17.59 -7.98 -13.61
CA PHE A 751 19.05 -8.02 -13.63
C PHE A 751 19.72 -6.64 -13.73
N ALA A 752 18.95 -5.55 -13.69
CA ALA A 752 19.51 -4.20 -13.74
C ALA A 752 20.44 -3.92 -12.54
N ASN A 753 21.25 -2.86 -12.70
CA ASN A 753 22.17 -2.38 -11.65
C ASN A 753 23.22 -3.42 -11.20
N GLY A 754 23.68 -4.29 -12.14
CA GLY A 754 24.78 -5.22 -11.90
C GLY A 754 24.39 -6.53 -11.18
N MET A 755 23.09 -6.80 -10.98
CA MET A 755 22.66 -8.03 -10.33
C MET A 755 23.08 -9.29 -11.08
N GLY A 756 23.04 -9.30 -12.42
CA GLY A 756 23.48 -10.44 -13.22
C GLY A 756 24.96 -10.78 -12.97
N PHE A 757 25.84 -9.78 -12.93
CA PHE A 757 27.26 -9.98 -12.57
C PHE A 757 27.41 -10.50 -11.13
N ALA A 758 26.60 -9.95 -10.19
CA ALA A 758 26.66 -10.38 -8.79
C ALA A 758 26.28 -11.86 -8.64
N ILE A 759 25.19 -12.30 -9.27
CA ILE A 759 24.75 -13.70 -9.30
C ILE A 759 25.88 -14.59 -9.88
N SER A 760 26.46 -14.18 -11.01
CA SER A 760 27.49 -14.98 -11.71
C SER A 760 28.72 -15.19 -10.85
N TYR A 761 29.31 -14.13 -10.28
CA TYR A 761 30.54 -14.32 -9.49
C TYR A 761 30.29 -15.05 -8.16
N GLN A 762 29.12 -14.83 -7.53
CA GLN A 762 28.74 -15.50 -6.29
C GLN A 762 28.53 -17.01 -6.52
N GLY A 763 27.76 -17.37 -7.56
CA GLY A 763 27.58 -18.76 -7.95
C GLY A 763 28.92 -19.47 -8.26
N VAL A 764 29.81 -18.81 -9.01
CA VAL A 764 31.12 -19.37 -9.31
C VAL A 764 31.95 -19.56 -8.03
N LEU A 765 31.96 -18.60 -7.09
CA LEU A 765 32.73 -18.76 -5.84
C LEU A 765 32.20 -19.92 -5.00
N ILE A 766 30.87 -20.06 -4.86
CA ILE A 766 30.28 -21.18 -4.13
C ILE A 766 30.63 -22.51 -4.81
N THR A 767 30.53 -22.58 -6.15
CA THR A 767 30.96 -23.75 -6.94
C THR A 767 32.40 -24.15 -6.64
N LEU A 768 33.33 -23.19 -6.67
CA LEU A 768 34.76 -23.47 -6.42
C LEU A 768 34.99 -24.02 -5.01
N ILE A 769 34.32 -23.46 -4.00
CA ILE A 769 34.40 -23.94 -2.61
C ILE A 769 33.86 -25.36 -2.51
N THR A 770 32.72 -25.63 -3.16
CA THR A 770 32.04 -26.93 -3.15
C THR A 770 32.90 -28.03 -3.84
N ILE A 771 33.44 -27.72 -5.00
CA ILE A 771 34.35 -28.66 -5.74
C ILE A 771 35.62 -28.91 -4.94
N ALA A 772 36.21 -27.88 -4.33
CA ALA A 772 37.37 -28.02 -3.47
C ALA A 772 37.07 -28.96 -2.30
N SER A 773 35.90 -28.80 -1.64
CA SER A 773 35.46 -29.69 -0.57
C SER A 773 35.32 -31.15 -1.04
N TYR A 774 34.73 -31.36 -2.23
CA TYR A 774 34.64 -32.72 -2.82
C TYR A 774 36.02 -33.36 -2.97
N PHE A 775 36.98 -32.67 -3.57
CA PHE A 775 38.33 -33.24 -3.78
C PHE A 775 39.10 -33.43 -2.48
N ILE A 776 38.94 -32.56 -1.49
CA ILE A 776 39.54 -32.77 -0.17
C ILE A 776 38.97 -34.05 0.47
N GLY A 777 37.64 -34.25 0.44
CA GLY A 777 36.99 -35.45 0.95
C GLY A 777 37.44 -36.70 0.19
N ALA A 778 37.27 -36.71 -1.15
CA ALA A 778 37.46 -37.89 -1.97
C ALA A 778 38.95 -38.32 -2.13
N LYS A 779 39.89 -37.38 -2.11
CA LYS A 779 41.33 -37.71 -2.39
C LYS A 779 42.24 -37.56 -1.18
N VAL A 780 41.96 -36.62 -0.28
CA VAL A 780 42.87 -36.39 0.87
C VAL A 780 42.39 -37.18 2.08
N LEU A 781 41.15 -36.87 2.55
CA LEU A 781 40.65 -37.45 3.79
C LEU A 781 40.24 -38.91 3.67
N ALA A 782 39.75 -39.33 2.48
CA ALA A 782 39.50 -40.73 2.19
C ALA A 782 40.71 -41.62 2.45
N ASN A 783 41.91 -41.16 2.04
CA ASN A 783 43.14 -41.90 2.26
C ASN A 783 43.71 -41.75 3.67
N MET A 784 43.47 -40.64 4.35
CA MET A 784 44.05 -40.36 5.68
C MET A 784 43.22 -40.94 6.83
N HIS A 785 41.91 -40.83 6.76
CA HIS A 785 41.03 -41.15 7.88
C HIS A 785 40.08 -42.32 7.62
N HIS A 786 39.74 -42.62 6.35
CA HIS A 786 38.72 -43.58 5.98
C HIS A 786 39.21 -44.77 5.14
N ALA A 787 40.53 -44.94 5.02
CA ALA A 787 41.13 -45.99 4.19
C ALA A 787 40.64 -47.41 4.60
N GLU A 788 40.47 -47.66 5.89
CA GLU A 788 40.00 -48.96 6.41
C GLU A 788 38.51 -49.17 6.14
N ALA A 789 37.63 -48.14 6.32
CA ALA A 789 36.21 -48.18 6.06
C ALA A 789 35.91 -48.39 4.56
N ILE A 790 36.71 -47.74 3.69
CA ILE A 790 36.63 -47.88 2.25
C ILE A 790 37.11 -49.29 1.81
N ALA A 791 38.19 -49.78 2.39
CA ALA A 791 38.68 -51.13 2.11
C ALA A 791 37.69 -52.24 2.54
N ASN A 792 36.91 -51.97 3.63
CA ASN A 792 35.87 -52.87 4.10
C ASN A 792 34.55 -52.72 3.32
N GLY A 793 34.48 -51.85 2.32
CA GLY A 793 33.29 -51.67 1.45
C GLY A 793 32.10 -50.96 2.10
N LEU A 794 32.31 -50.22 3.22
CA LEU A 794 31.28 -49.48 3.90
C LEU A 794 30.75 -48.33 3.04
N TYR A 795 31.61 -47.62 2.32
CA TYR A 795 31.32 -46.57 1.33
C TYR A 795 32.52 -46.30 0.45
N SER A 796 32.32 -45.57 -0.66
CA SER A 796 33.40 -45.23 -1.58
C SER A 796 34.05 -43.89 -1.20
N ALA A 797 35.27 -43.66 -1.72
CA ALA A 797 35.95 -42.35 -1.61
C ALA A 797 35.10 -41.23 -2.25
N GLU A 798 34.39 -41.55 -3.33
CA GLU A 798 33.48 -40.61 -4.00
C GLU A 798 32.30 -40.25 -3.12
N THR A 799 31.72 -41.22 -2.38
CA THR A 799 30.63 -40.99 -1.42
C THR A 799 31.08 -40.03 -0.31
N LEU A 800 32.31 -40.17 0.22
CA LEU A 800 32.85 -39.24 1.21
C LEU A 800 33.00 -37.82 0.61
N GLY A 801 33.51 -37.73 -0.61
CA GLY A 801 33.62 -36.47 -1.34
C GLY A 801 32.25 -35.80 -1.55
N SER A 802 31.24 -36.56 -1.98
CA SER A 802 29.88 -36.08 -2.13
C SER A 802 29.27 -35.59 -0.79
N SER A 803 29.52 -36.32 0.31
CA SER A 803 29.03 -35.94 1.63
C SER A 803 29.63 -34.63 2.14
N MET A 804 30.97 -34.47 1.94
CA MET A 804 31.64 -33.22 2.23
C MET A 804 31.17 -32.05 1.36
N ALA A 805 30.95 -32.28 0.06
CA ALA A 805 30.43 -31.27 -0.88
C ALA A 805 29.01 -30.85 -0.49
N PHE A 806 28.15 -31.82 -0.16
CA PHE A 806 26.77 -31.58 0.29
C PHE A 806 26.73 -30.70 1.54
N LEU A 807 27.50 -31.05 2.57
CA LEU A 807 27.57 -30.29 3.82
C LEU A 807 28.13 -28.88 3.57
N THR A 808 29.22 -28.77 2.77
CA THR A 808 29.84 -27.48 2.46
C THR A 808 28.92 -26.57 1.67
N LEU A 809 28.24 -27.09 0.64
CA LEU A 809 27.28 -26.29 -0.16
C LEU A 809 26.13 -25.79 0.70
N SER A 810 25.48 -26.70 1.43
CA SER A 810 24.35 -26.35 2.32
C SER A 810 24.72 -25.26 3.32
N MET A 811 25.91 -25.36 3.94
CA MET A 811 26.38 -24.35 4.88
C MET A 811 26.83 -23.06 4.21
N ALA A 812 27.47 -23.16 3.03
CA ALA A 812 27.90 -21.98 2.28
C ALA A 812 26.70 -21.12 1.84
N GLU A 813 25.59 -21.73 1.45
CA GLU A 813 24.36 -21.03 1.12
C GLU A 813 23.76 -20.31 2.33
N ILE A 814 23.69 -20.98 3.49
CA ILE A 814 23.25 -20.35 4.74
C ILE A 814 24.13 -19.13 5.08
N PHE A 815 25.46 -19.27 5.02
CA PHE A 815 26.38 -18.16 5.26
C PHE A 815 26.28 -17.08 4.19
N HIS A 816 26.04 -17.47 2.92
CA HIS A 816 25.81 -16.54 1.83
C HIS A 816 24.56 -15.71 2.01
N ALA A 817 23.50 -16.25 2.61
CA ALA A 817 22.30 -15.48 2.94
C ALA A 817 22.63 -14.28 3.86
N PHE A 818 23.60 -14.41 4.77
CA PHE A 818 24.06 -13.27 5.56
C PHE A 818 24.75 -12.20 4.70
N ASN A 819 25.47 -12.60 3.63
CA ASN A 819 26.04 -11.65 2.68
C ASN A 819 24.96 -10.85 1.94
N MET A 820 23.78 -11.43 1.73
CA MET A 820 22.66 -10.80 1.02
C MET A 820 21.89 -9.78 1.87
N ARG A 821 22.18 -9.62 3.16
CA ARG A 821 21.57 -8.60 4.02
C ARG A 821 21.78 -7.18 3.49
N SER A 822 22.88 -6.94 2.78
CA SER A 822 23.09 -5.73 1.98
C SER A 822 23.66 -6.08 0.61
N LEU A 823 23.08 -5.55 -0.46
CA LEU A 823 23.54 -5.81 -1.83
C LEU A 823 24.87 -5.09 -2.14
N HIS A 824 25.08 -3.92 -1.59
CA HIS A 824 26.20 -3.04 -1.91
C HIS A 824 27.04 -2.65 -0.69
N GLY A 825 26.41 -2.54 0.47
CA GLY A 825 27.08 -2.23 1.73
C GLY A 825 27.85 -3.39 2.32
N SER A 826 28.60 -3.13 3.41
CA SER A 826 29.24 -4.19 4.19
C SER A 826 28.28 -4.73 5.25
N ILE A 827 28.22 -6.04 5.39
CA ILE A 827 27.39 -6.69 6.41
C ILE A 827 27.87 -6.35 7.83
N PHE A 828 29.16 -6.05 7.98
CA PHE A 828 29.75 -5.70 9.29
C PHE A 828 29.33 -4.30 9.79
N LYS A 829 28.75 -3.46 8.92
CA LYS A 829 28.22 -2.14 9.26
C LYS A 829 26.75 -2.16 9.67
N ILE A 830 26.05 -3.29 9.47
CA ILE A 830 24.63 -3.41 9.79
C ILE A 830 24.44 -3.52 11.31
N LYS A 831 23.87 -2.48 11.92
CA LYS A 831 23.63 -2.45 13.37
C LYS A 831 22.43 -3.29 13.80
N LYS A 832 21.34 -3.27 13.01
CA LYS A 832 20.09 -3.96 13.34
C LYS A 832 20.17 -5.43 12.88
N GLN A 833 20.04 -6.36 13.82
CA GLN A 833 20.11 -7.79 13.49
C GLN A 833 18.75 -8.31 12.99
N ASN A 834 18.78 -9.21 12.01
CA ASN A 834 17.61 -9.92 11.53
C ASN A 834 17.51 -11.26 12.26
N LEU A 835 16.71 -11.29 13.34
CA LEU A 835 16.53 -12.49 14.16
C LEU A 835 15.87 -13.65 13.39
N TRP A 836 15.05 -13.35 12.37
CA TRP A 836 14.45 -14.36 11.51
C TRP A 836 15.50 -15.08 10.68
N LEU A 837 16.49 -14.34 10.15
CA LEU A 837 17.59 -14.93 9.40
C LEU A 837 18.50 -15.78 10.29
N TRP A 838 18.79 -15.33 11.52
CA TRP A 838 19.50 -16.14 12.50
C TRP A 838 18.75 -17.40 12.86
N GLY A 839 17.43 -17.32 13.10
CA GLY A 839 16.58 -18.45 13.38
C GLY A 839 16.51 -19.44 12.20
N ALA A 840 16.34 -18.93 10.99
CA ALA A 840 16.35 -19.75 9.76
C ALA A 840 17.71 -20.44 9.56
N GLY A 841 18.81 -19.70 9.73
CA GLY A 841 20.16 -20.25 9.59
C GLY A 841 20.45 -21.36 10.62
N VAL A 842 20.14 -21.15 11.87
CA VAL A 842 20.30 -22.17 12.93
C VAL A 842 19.42 -23.39 12.66
N LEU A 843 18.16 -23.19 12.25
CA LEU A 843 17.25 -24.29 11.92
C LEU A 843 17.79 -25.12 10.72
N SER A 844 18.20 -24.46 9.66
CA SER A 844 18.77 -25.13 8.47
C SER A 844 20.06 -25.87 8.78
N LEU A 845 20.97 -25.29 9.58
CA LEU A 845 22.19 -25.96 10.04
C LEU A 845 21.86 -27.21 10.85
N LEU A 846 20.91 -27.10 11.78
CA LEU A 846 20.52 -28.21 12.64
C LEU A 846 19.88 -29.34 11.82
N LEU A 847 18.99 -29.02 10.89
CA LEU A 847 18.34 -30.02 10.04
C LEU A 847 19.36 -30.69 9.08
N THR A 848 20.29 -29.92 8.51
CA THR A 848 21.35 -30.49 7.65
C THR A 848 22.30 -31.40 8.45
N THR A 849 22.68 -30.98 9.67
CA THR A 849 23.47 -31.81 10.57
C THR A 849 22.75 -33.11 10.92
N LEU A 850 21.43 -33.08 11.19
CA LEU A 850 20.65 -34.29 11.44
C LEU A 850 20.65 -35.25 10.26
N VAL A 851 20.59 -34.75 9.02
CA VAL A 851 20.63 -35.62 7.82
C VAL A 851 21.99 -36.32 7.69
N VAL A 852 23.08 -35.65 8.03
CA VAL A 852 24.43 -36.23 7.93
C VAL A 852 24.73 -37.18 9.10
N GLU A 853 24.29 -36.88 10.32
CA GLU A 853 24.67 -37.61 11.53
C GLU A 853 23.73 -38.77 11.90
N VAL A 854 22.43 -38.69 11.56
CA VAL A 854 21.48 -39.76 11.91
C VAL A 854 21.63 -40.90 10.92
N PRO A 855 22.06 -42.13 11.34
CA PRO A 855 22.40 -43.20 10.40
C PRO A 855 21.29 -43.58 9.42
N PHE A 856 20.01 -43.56 9.87
CA PHE A 856 18.88 -43.83 9.01
C PHE A 856 18.74 -42.79 7.89
N LEU A 857 18.90 -41.51 8.21
CA LEU A 857 18.83 -40.41 7.25
C LEU A 857 20.05 -40.39 6.35
N ALA A 858 21.24 -40.50 6.93
CA ALA A 858 22.49 -40.55 6.17
C ALA A 858 22.49 -41.67 5.13
N ASN A 859 22.02 -42.87 5.51
CA ASN A 859 21.86 -43.96 4.57
C ASN A 859 20.80 -43.68 3.49
N ALA A 860 19.69 -43.06 3.87
CA ALA A 860 18.62 -42.71 2.92
C ALA A 860 19.10 -41.66 1.88
N PHE A 861 19.94 -40.73 2.32
CA PHE A 861 20.57 -39.73 1.43
C PHE A 861 21.90 -40.24 0.81
N GLU A 862 22.28 -41.49 1.10
CA GLU A 862 23.54 -42.11 0.66
C GLU A 862 24.79 -41.27 0.99
N LEU A 863 24.80 -40.73 2.20
CA LEU A 863 25.93 -39.94 2.75
C LEU A 863 26.84 -40.83 3.60
N ALA A 864 28.14 -40.58 3.49
CA ALA A 864 29.12 -41.17 4.40
C ALA A 864 29.12 -40.42 5.74
N LYS A 865 29.37 -41.12 6.82
CA LYS A 865 29.58 -40.50 8.13
C LYS A 865 30.82 -39.62 8.11
N LEU A 866 30.70 -38.40 8.60
CA LEU A 866 31.79 -37.44 8.69
C LEU A 866 32.38 -37.37 10.10
N ASP A 867 33.69 -37.19 10.20
CA ASP A 867 34.40 -36.93 11.46
C ASP A 867 34.41 -35.45 11.80
N GLY A 868 34.75 -35.11 13.07
CA GLY A 868 34.81 -33.73 13.55
C GLY A 868 35.82 -32.86 12.76
N ALA A 869 36.89 -33.45 12.24
CA ALA A 869 37.85 -32.74 11.41
C ALA A 869 37.26 -32.36 10.03
N GLU A 870 36.50 -33.27 9.43
CA GLU A 870 35.81 -33.08 8.16
C GLU A 870 34.72 -32.02 8.25
N TYR A 871 33.92 -32.05 9.35
CA TYR A 871 33.00 -30.99 9.70
C TYR A 871 33.71 -29.65 9.83
N GLY A 872 34.83 -29.61 10.55
CA GLY A 872 35.61 -28.38 10.71
C GLY A 872 36.12 -27.81 9.39
N ILE A 873 36.60 -28.66 8.48
CA ILE A 873 37.05 -28.26 7.14
C ILE A 873 35.84 -27.76 6.30
N ALA A 874 34.74 -28.49 6.29
CA ALA A 874 33.53 -28.11 5.54
C ALA A 874 33.00 -26.77 6.02
N ILE A 875 32.90 -26.53 7.33
CA ILE A 875 32.46 -25.26 7.92
C ILE A 875 33.45 -24.12 7.57
N ALA A 876 34.75 -24.36 7.67
CA ALA A 876 35.77 -23.36 7.36
C ALA A 876 35.70 -22.93 5.89
N LEU A 877 35.53 -23.89 4.97
CA LEU A 877 35.30 -23.62 3.55
C LEU A 877 34.01 -22.85 3.33
N ALA A 878 32.92 -23.27 3.96
CA ALA A 878 31.63 -22.61 3.82
C ALA A 878 31.65 -21.15 4.34
N ILE A 879 32.24 -20.88 5.50
CA ILE A 879 32.36 -19.53 6.08
C ILE A 879 33.21 -18.62 5.19
N SER A 880 34.18 -19.18 4.43
CA SER A 880 35.06 -18.39 3.57
C SER A 880 34.28 -17.56 2.52
N ILE A 881 33.04 -17.92 2.18
CA ILE A 881 32.18 -17.15 1.26
C ILE A 881 31.94 -15.74 1.78
N ILE A 882 31.90 -15.53 3.11
CA ILE A 882 31.64 -14.22 3.70
C ILE A 882 32.77 -13.23 3.34
N PRO A 883 34.03 -13.46 3.71
CA PRO A 883 35.10 -12.54 3.36
C PRO A 883 35.32 -12.43 1.85
N MET A 884 35.13 -13.50 1.07
CA MET A 884 35.29 -13.44 -0.39
C MET A 884 34.29 -12.45 -1.01
N VAL A 885 33.04 -12.55 -0.68
CA VAL A 885 32.01 -11.62 -1.18
C VAL A 885 32.22 -10.20 -0.65
N GLU A 886 32.61 -10.03 0.61
CA GLU A 886 32.92 -8.71 1.18
C GLU A 886 34.13 -8.02 0.50
N ILE A 887 35.13 -8.75 0.12
CA ILE A 887 36.27 -8.23 -0.66
C ILE A 887 35.78 -7.70 -2.02
N VAL A 888 34.99 -8.47 -2.75
CA VAL A 888 34.43 -8.04 -4.05
C VAL A 888 33.56 -6.78 -3.87
N LYS A 889 32.69 -6.74 -2.85
CA LYS A 889 31.88 -5.57 -2.51
C LYS A 889 32.78 -4.37 -2.15
N ALA A 890 33.85 -4.56 -1.41
CA ALA A 890 34.81 -3.50 -1.05
C ALA A 890 35.48 -2.90 -2.29
N ILE A 891 35.93 -3.74 -3.21
CA ILE A 891 36.49 -3.32 -4.50
C ILE A 891 35.47 -2.55 -5.32
N ALA A 892 34.22 -3.06 -5.41
CA ALA A 892 33.18 -2.40 -6.15
C ALA A 892 32.84 -1.02 -5.55
N ARG A 893 32.79 -0.87 -4.20
CA ARG A 893 32.63 0.41 -3.52
C ARG A 893 33.79 1.38 -3.83
N ALA A 894 35.01 0.90 -3.82
CA ALA A 894 36.17 1.73 -4.14
C ALA A 894 36.15 2.26 -5.60
N ILE A 895 35.76 1.42 -6.56
CA ILE A 895 35.63 1.79 -7.98
C ILE A 895 34.49 2.83 -8.15
N ARG A 896 33.34 2.63 -7.51
CA ARG A 896 32.22 3.57 -7.57
C ARG A 896 32.58 4.93 -6.97
N LYS A 897 33.25 4.95 -5.82
CA LYS A 897 33.74 6.19 -5.18
C LYS A 897 34.71 6.95 -6.11
N LYS A 898 35.57 6.26 -6.82
CA LYS A 898 36.51 6.86 -7.79
C LYS A 898 35.80 7.45 -9.01
N LYS A 899 34.65 6.89 -9.39
CA LYS A 899 33.79 7.39 -10.50
C LYS A 899 32.82 8.50 -10.08
N GLY A 900 32.86 8.98 -8.84
CA GLY A 900 31.97 10.04 -8.35
C GLY A 900 30.50 9.61 -8.19
N ILE A 901 30.20 8.32 -8.26
CA ILE A 901 28.87 7.78 -8.04
C ILE A 901 28.69 7.69 -6.52
N VAL A 902 28.10 8.72 -5.96
CA VAL A 902 27.77 8.76 -4.53
C VAL A 902 26.60 7.82 -4.28
N LEU A 903 26.88 6.64 -3.72
CA LEU A 903 25.92 5.96 -2.89
C LEU A 903 26.13 6.53 -1.48
N ALA A 904 25.09 7.13 -0.89
CA ALA A 904 25.14 7.48 0.52
C ALA A 904 25.48 6.20 1.30
N ALA A 905 26.45 6.29 2.19
CA ALA A 905 27.03 5.16 2.92
C ALA A 905 26.07 4.62 3.98
#